data_697afce038be4003590426ed4c521686
#
_entry.id   697afce038be4003590426ed4c521686
#
_cell.length_a   1.000
_cell.length_b   1.000
_cell.length_c   1.000
_cell.angle_alpha   90.00
_cell.angle_beta   90.00
_cell.angle_gamma   90.00
#
_symmetry.space_group_name_H-M   'P 1'
#
loop_
_entity.id
_entity.type
_entity.pdbx_description
1 polymer ?
#
loop_
_entity_poly.entity_id
_entity_poly.type
_entity_poly.pdbx_seq_one_letter_code
_entity_poly.pdbx_strand_id
1 'polypeptide(L)'
;MNAIRVDMNLFITNNYGILFKFLTLATALSIDLVEANTREINFNRDIRPILSEQCFQCHGPDAATRKGGLRLDTRDGATQNKNGNSAINLINFAKSELLVRITSTDPDSKMPPAESKKNLSKQQIQLLQQWIADGAEYDQHWAFKQPVRPHLPTLSLKHKNWARNNVDYFVAEKQEEAVLTPSPESDRATLIRRVSLDLTGIPPTPKELESFISNKDPQAYEHTVDRLLESPHYGERWGRHWLDLARYADSDGYSHDAARSMWPYRDWVIKALNKDIPFDHFIIQQLAGDMLPNATLSQRIATGFHRNTQINTEGGVDREQFRIDSIYDRIATTGETMFGLTFGCAQCHDHKYDPISQVEYYRLFAFFNNADEPRIEAPTDEILFQRERTSTKINKLESKLSDLKNKNINHKSLEKELANLKKSQPKPPTTLVMAKRKQSRVTRRFIQGDFTRPGEEVQPGTPAILHAIPKQKKDRLGFAQWVANQNNPLLARVAINRMWQHLFGKGIVQTENDFGSQGSPPTHPKLLDWLSVEFMENGWSQKKILRLLVNSATYKQASLRDKKIDKDPSNKWLARQNRLRLDAELVRDVALNASGLLSPKMGGPGVFPPQPEGCMDLGQHRKTWSPSNGEDRYRRAVYTYRWRNTPHPALKVFDAPDGLSACTRRLRSNTPLQALTMMNDPAFIELAMSLANRLMTEADSISKRIHLGFQLCVNRSPNSEELHLITKLVEQQFKEFSEHVSESKALVEQATMIDQAPRKIHNEAEFSAWTMAARVLLNLDETITRE
;
A
#
# COMPACT_ATOMS: atom_id res chain seq x y z
N MET A 1 43.50 -55.92 -55.73
CA MET A 1 43.36 -57.34 -55.38
C MET A 1 42.32 -57.43 -54.27
N ASN A 2 41.38 -58.36 -54.41
CA ASN A 2 40.26 -58.75 -53.57
C ASN A 2 39.01 -57.89 -53.71
N ALA A 3 38.12 -58.25 -54.47
CA ALA A 3 37.19 -59.38 -54.62
C ALA A 3 35.85 -59.00 -54.07
N ILE A 4 34.94 -58.64 -54.96
CA ILE A 4 33.54 -58.36 -54.83
C ILE A 4 32.82 -59.71 -54.57
N ARG A 5 32.07 -59.83 -53.51
CA ARG A 5 30.96 -60.83 -53.32
C ARG A 5 29.67 -60.03 -53.14
N VAL A 6 28.85 -60.10 -54.12
CA VAL A 6 27.48 -59.63 -54.15
C VAL A 6 26.59 -60.68 -53.48
N ASP A 7 25.97 -60.32 -52.39
CA ASP A 7 24.98 -61.17 -51.73
C ASP A 7 23.56 -60.75 -52.15
N MET A 8 22.87 -61.60 -52.82
CA MET A 8 21.58 -61.47 -53.52
C MET A 8 20.43 -61.82 -52.60
N ASN A 9 20.37 -61.22 -51.37
CA ASN A 9 19.26 -61.46 -50.40
C ASN A 9 18.61 -60.23 -49.87
N LEU A 10 18.72 -59.07 -50.58
CA LEU A 10 18.25 -57.75 -50.08
C LEU A 10 17.04 -57.25 -50.83
N PHE A 11 16.25 -58.04 -51.52
CA PHE A 11 15.12 -57.58 -52.34
C PHE A 11 13.71 -57.96 -51.88
N ILE A 12 13.55 -58.69 -50.75
CA ILE A 12 12.19 -59.13 -50.32
C ILE A 12 11.73 -58.53 -48.99
N THR A 13 12.58 -57.76 -48.24
CA THR A 13 12.20 -57.22 -46.93
C THR A 13 11.84 -55.76 -46.94
N ASN A 14 11.93 -54.99 -48.05
CA ASN A 14 11.76 -53.53 -48.03
C ASN A 14 10.34 -53.01 -48.34
N ASN A 15 9.41 -53.84 -48.77
CA ASN A 15 8.07 -53.37 -49.12
C ASN A 15 7.05 -53.47 -47.97
N TYR A 16 7.31 -54.21 -46.90
CA TYR A 16 6.45 -54.30 -45.73
C TYR A 16 6.83 -53.22 -44.66
N GLY A 17 8.06 -52.76 -44.66
CA GLY A 17 8.54 -51.75 -43.72
C GLY A 17 8.04 -50.35 -44.04
N ILE A 18 7.72 -50.02 -45.27
CA ILE A 18 7.19 -48.71 -45.70
C ILE A 18 5.69 -48.61 -45.40
N LEU A 19 4.92 -49.70 -45.54
CA LEU A 19 3.50 -49.70 -45.21
C LEU A 19 3.26 -49.60 -43.68
N PHE A 20 4.14 -50.17 -42.86
CA PHE A 20 4.04 -50.08 -41.39
C PHE A 20 4.49 -48.71 -40.86
N LYS A 21 5.45 -48.04 -41.53
CA LYS A 21 5.84 -46.68 -41.16
C LYS A 21 4.82 -45.61 -41.57
N PHE A 22 4.06 -45.83 -42.65
CA PHE A 22 2.96 -44.95 -43.01
C PHE A 22 1.73 -45.13 -42.11
N LEU A 23 1.47 -46.37 -41.63
CA LEU A 23 0.36 -46.65 -40.73
C LEU A 23 0.65 -46.11 -39.30
N THR A 24 1.89 -46.19 -38.81
CA THR A 24 2.28 -45.60 -37.51
C THR A 24 2.46 -44.10 -37.56
N LEU A 25 2.81 -43.50 -38.71
CA LEU A 25 2.83 -42.06 -38.87
C LEU A 25 1.42 -41.45 -38.99
N ALA A 26 0.48 -42.16 -39.63
CA ALA A 26 -0.92 -41.74 -39.71
C ALA A 26 -1.67 -41.83 -38.36
N THR A 27 -1.31 -42.84 -37.51
CA THR A 27 -1.85 -42.94 -36.15
C THR A 27 -1.16 -42.01 -35.17
N ALA A 28 0.12 -41.66 -35.36
CA ALA A 28 0.80 -40.62 -34.55
C ALA A 28 0.33 -39.18 -34.89
N LEU A 29 0.03 -38.89 -36.19
CA LEU A 29 -0.56 -37.60 -36.59
C LEU A 29 -2.05 -37.46 -36.20
N SER A 30 -2.78 -38.55 -35.99
CA SER A 30 -4.16 -38.51 -35.51
C SER A 30 -4.28 -38.47 -33.99
N ILE A 31 -3.21 -38.77 -33.24
CA ILE A 31 -3.20 -38.64 -31.76
C ILE A 31 -2.77 -37.23 -31.33
N ASP A 32 -1.89 -36.56 -32.08
CA ASP A 32 -1.48 -35.18 -31.80
C ASP A 32 -2.54 -34.12 -32.15
N LEU A 33 -3.66 -34.50 -32.80
CA LEU A 33 -4.78 -33.59 -33.14
C LEU A 33 -5.94 -33.68 -32.14
N VAL A 34 -5.86 -34.43 -31.05
CA VAL A 34 -6.96 -34.63 -30.08
C VAL A 34 -6.62 -34.18 -28.67
N GLU A 35 -5.37 -33.80 -28.37
CA GLU A 35 -5.05 -33.05 -27.13
C GLU A 35 -5.02 -31.53 -27.34
N ALA A 36 -5.97 -30.99 -28.08
CA ALA A 36 -6.37 -29.58 -27.95
C ALA A 36 -7.13 -29.44 -26.62
N ASN A 37 -6.38 -29.22 -25.60
CA ASN A 37 -6.71 -28.66 -24.30
C ASN A 37 -8.19 -28.23 -24.15
N THR A 38 -9.08 -29.16 -23.80
CA THR A 38 -10.48 -28.88 -23.42
C THR A 38 -10.52 -28.26 -22.03
N ARG A 39 -9.79 -27.14 -21.85
CA ARG A 39 -9.92 -26.37 -20.64
C ARG A 39 -11.33 -25.79 -20.58
N GLU A 40 -12.11 -26.20 -19.60
CA GLU A 40 -13.45 -25.67 -19.34
C GLU A 40 -13.42 -24.13 -19.32
N ILE A 41 -14.29 -23.52 -20.13
CA ILE A 41 -14.41 -22.05 -20.19
C ILE A 41 -15.03 -21.57 -18.90
N ASN A 42 -14.33 -20.69 -18.20
CA ASN A 42 -14.83 -20.02 -17.01
C ASN A 42 -15.26 -18.60 -17.36
N PHE A 43 -16.53 -18.26 -17.10
CA PHE A 43 -17.09 -16.97 -17.44
C PHE A 43 -16.29 -15.79 -16.89
N ASN A 44 -15.93 -15.81 -15.62
CA ASN A 44 -15.20 -14.71 -14.97
C ASN A 44 -13.75 -14.57 -15.44
N ARG A 45 -13.11 -15.66 -15.85
CA ARG A 45 -11.73 -15.68 -16.31
C ARG A 45 -11.59 -15.38 -17.80
N ASP A 46 -12.45 -15.96 -18.62
CA ASP A 46 -12.24 -16.04 -20.07
C ASP A 46 -13.20 -15.15 -20.86
N ILE A 47 -14.43 -14.93 -20.39
CA ILE A 47 -15.53 -14.25 -21.12
C ILE A 47 -15.80 -12.87 -20.59
N ARG A 48 -15.97 -12.72 -19.26
CA ARG A 48 -16.30 -11.41 -18.66
C ARG A 48 -15.27 -10.32 -19.01
N PRO A 49 -13.95 -10.54 -19.01
CA PRO A 49 -12.99 -9.52 -19.41
C PRO A 49 -13.20 -9.04 -20.86
N ILE A 50 -13.54 -9.96 -21.78
CA ILE A 50 -13.83 -9.61 -23.19
C ILE A 50 -15.09 -8.73 -23.25
N LEU A 51 -16.18 -9.16 -22.61
CA LEU A 51 -17.43 -8.41 -22.61
C LEU A 51 -17.28 -7.04 -21.94
N SER A 52 -16.59 -6.99 -20.81
CA SER A 52 -16.36 -5.76 -20.05
C SER A 52 -15.57 -4.75 -20.85
N GLU A 53 -14.45 -5.16 -21.45
CA GLU A 53 -13.60 -4.27 -22.22
C GLU A 53 -14.23 -3.83 -23.54
N GLN A 54 -14.85 -4.76 -24.28
CA GLN A 54 -15.28 -4.53 -25.64
C GLN A 54 -16.76 -4.10 -25.77
N CYS A 55 -17.64 -4.50 -24.82
CA CYS A 55 -19.09 -4.39 -24.99
C CYS A 55 -19.80 -3.55 -23.92
N PHE A 56 -19.41 -3.62 -22.61
CA PHE A 56 -20.19 -3.03 -21.52
C PHE A 56 -20.27 -1.51 -21.56
N GLN A 57 -19.36 -0.85 -22.26
CA GLN A 57 -19.45 0.61 -22.45
C GLN A 57 -20.80 1.03 -23.07
N CYS A 58 -21.34 0.21 -23.98
CA CYS A 58 -22.60 0.47 -24.69
C CYS A 58 -23.71 -0.55 -24.36
N HIS A 59 -23.36 -1.70 -23.78
CA HIS A 59 -24.28 -2.80 -23.48
C HIS A 59 -24.13 -3.32 -22.04
N GLY A 60 -23.77 -2.44 -21.13
CA GLY A 60 -23.55 -2.73 -19.71
C GLY A 60 -24.67 -2.25 -18.79
N PRO A 61 -24.37 -2.12 -17.47
CA PRO A 61 -25.36 -1.76 -16.46
C PRO A 61 -25.91 -0.33 -16.59
N ASP A 62 -25.12 0.63 -17.09
CA ASP A 62 -25.54 2.03 -17.23
C ASP A 62 -26.68 2.21 -18.22
N ALA A 63 -27.88 2.54 -17.71
CA ALA A 63 -29.06 2.73 -18.52
C ALA A 63 -28.99 3.98 -19.43
N ALA A 64 -28.28 5.01 -19.05
CA ALA A 64 -28.19 6.28 -19.76
C ALA A 64 -27.39 6.20 -21.07
N THR A 65 -26.33 5.36 -21.09
CA THR A 65 -25.48 5.19 -22.26
C THR A 65 -25.79 3.93 -23.06
N ARG A 66 -26.71 3.09 -22.57
CA ARG A 66 -27.05 1.79 -23.17
C ARG A 66 -27.64 1.92 -24.57
N LYS A 67 -27.00 1.27 -25.54
CA LYS A 67 -27.44 1.24 -26.93
C LYS A 67 -28.38 0.05 -27.20
N GLY A 68 -29.43 0.28 -28.00
CA GLY A 68 -30.42 -0.76 -28.35
C GLY A 68 -31.16 -1.38 -27.17
N GLY A 69 -31.03 -0.80 -25.94
CA GLY A 69 -31.60 -1.37 -24.73
C GLY A 69 -31.05 -2.76 -24.39
N LEU A 70 -29.91 -3.16 -24.97
CA LEU A 70 -29.30 -4.47 -24.79
C LEU A 70 -28.40 -4.48 -23.55
N ARG A 71 -28.51 -5.52 -22.71
CA ARG A 71 -27.63 -5.82 -21.60
C ARG A 71 -26.86 -7.11 -21.87
N LEU A 72 -25.54 -7.03 -21.89
CA LEU A 72 -24.64 -8.18 -21.99
C LEU A 72 -23.94 -8.50 -20.66
N ASP A 73 -24.20 -7.72 -19.63
CA ASP A 73 -23.67 -7.92 -18.28
C ASP A 73 -24.51 -8.91 -17.45
N THR A 74 -25.71 -9.27 -17.91
CA THR A 74 -26.61 -10.26 -17.29
C THR A 74 -27.09 -11.28 -18.29
N ARG A 75 -27.29 -12.54 -17.84
CA ARG A 75 -27.82 -13.61 -18.70
C ARG A 75 -29.19 -13.26 -19.25
N ASP A 76 -30.12 -12.82 -18.39
CA ASP A 76 -31.49 -12.47 -18.79
C ASP A 76 -31.48 -11.38 -19.85
N GLY A 77 -30.65 -10.34 -19.68
CA GLY A 77 -30.53 -9.27 -20.66
C GLY A 77 -29.99 -9.70 -22.02
N ALA A 78 -29.03 -10.62 -22.02
CA ALA A 78 -28.36 -11.13 -23.20
C ALA A 78 -29.23 -12.18 -23.95
N THR A 79 -30.05 -12.95 -23.23
CA THR A 79 -30.92 -13.99 -23.81
C THR A 79 -32.33 -13.48 -24.10
N GLN A 80 -32.69 -12.26 -23.68
CA GLN A 80 -34.00 -11.66 -23.91
C GLN A 80 -34.30 -11.62 -25.41
N ASN A 81 -35.44 -12.22 -25.79
CA ASN A 81 -35.91 -12.14 -27.15
C ASN A 81 -36.57 -10.77 -27.41
N LYS A 82 -36.04 -10.04 -28.39
CA LYS A 82 -36.62 -8.78 -28.87
C LYS A 82 -36.95 -8.91 -30.37
N ASN A 83 -38.21 -8.87 -30.72
CA ASN A 83 -38.65 -8.93 -32.12
C ASN A 83 -38.16 -10.19 -32.88
N GLY A 84 -38.09 -11.33 -32.21
CA GLY A 84 -37.67 -12.59 -32.83
C GLY A 84 -36.17 -12.85 -32.73
N ASN A 85 -35.34 -11.89 -32.31
CA ASN A 85 -33.90 -12.02 -32.19
C ASN A 85 -33.44 -11.84 -30.72
N SER A 86 -32.45 -12.59 -30.33
CA SER A 86 -31.73 -12.44 -29.03
C SER A 86 -30.26 -12.29 -29.27
N ALA A 87 -29.60 -11.52 -28.41
CA ALA A 87 -28.15 -11.39 -28.52
C ALA A 87 -27.44 -12.74 -28.33
N ILE A 88 -27.97 -13.57 -27.44
CA ILE A 88 -27.55 -14.96 -27.25
C ILE A 88 -28.76 -15.86 -27.41
N ASN A 89 -28.76 -16.72 -28.42
CA ASN A 89 -29.79 -17.71 -28.67
C ASN A 89 -29.38 -19.07 -28.13
N LEU A 90 -29.96 -19.49 -27.00
CA LEU A 90 -29.63 -20.74 -26.33
C LEU A 90 -30.14 -22.00 -27.05
N ILE A 91 -31.10 -21.87 -27.98
CA ILE A 91 -31.65 -23.00 -28.75
C ILE A 91 -30.84 -23.23 -30.01
N ASN A 92 -30.49 -22.16 -30.71
CA ASN A 92 -29.68 -22.20 -31.91
C ASN A 92 -28.56 -21.17 -31.81
N PHE A 93 -27.42 -21.59 -31.27
CA PHE A 93 -26.30 -20.68 -30.99
C PHE A 93 -25.83 -19.91 -32.24
N ALA A 94 -25.85 -20.53 -33.43
CA ALA A 94 -25.48 -19.89 -34.69
C ALA A 94 -26.35 -18.69 -35.07
N LYS A 95 -27.56 -18.60 -34.53
CA LYS A 95 -28.49 -17.47 -34.68
C LYS A 95 -28.33 -16.43 -33.58
N SER A 96 -27.30 -16.50 -32.78
CA SER A 96 -27.02 -15.46 -31.78
C SER A 96 -26.57 -14.18 -32.48
N GLU A 97 -27.34 -13.07 -32.31
CA GLU A 97 -27.00 -11.77 -32.91
C GLU A 97 -25.62 -11.29 -32.51
N LEU A 98 -25.14 -11.62 -31.30
CA LEU A 98 -23.81 -11.32 -30.87
C LEU A 98 -22.75 -11.93 -31.81
N LEU A 99 -22.90 -13.23 -32.15
CA LEU A 99 -21.96 -13.92 -33.05
C LEU A 99 -22.05 -13.38 -34.47
N VAL A 100 -23.25 -13.16 -34.96
CA VAL A 100 -23.49 -12.57 -36.31
C VAL A 100 -22.77 -11.24 -36.45
N ARG A 101 -22.91 -10.37 -35.43
CA ARG A 101 -22.35 -9.02 -35.49
C ARG A 101 -20.84 -8.98 -35.26
N ILE A 102 -20.27 -9.78 -34.35
CA ILE A 102 -18.81 -9.76 -34.10
C ILE A 102 -18.04 -10.44 -35.25
N THR A 103 -18.68 -11.26 -36.08
CA THR A 103 -18.08 -11.89 -37.27
C THR A 103 -18.40 -11.18 -38.57
N SER A 104 -19.26 -10.18 -38.56
CA SER A 104 -19.65 -9.44 -39.75
C SER A 104 -18.49 -8.71 -40.39
N THR A 105 -18.47 -8.71 -41.71
CA THR A 105 -17.55 -7.91 -42.56
C THR A 105 -18.17 -6.58 -42.98
N ASP A 106 -19.50 -6.43 -42.81
CA ASP A 106 -20.24 -5.21 -43.12
C ASP A 106 -20.01 -4.19 -42.01
N PRO A 107 -19.42 -3.00 -42.29
CA PRO A 107 -19.13 -1.96 -41.32
C PRO A 107 -20.35 -1.49 -40.51
N ASP A 108 -21.52 -1.47 -41.11
CA ASP A 108 -22.75 -0.96 -40.48
C ASP A 108 -23.38 -1.93 -39.50
N SER A 109 -23.13 -3.20 -39.66
CA SER A 109 -23.64 -4.26 -38.76
C SER A 109 -22.58 -4.80 -37.82
N LYS A 110 -21.29 -4.55 -38.06
CA LYS A 110 -20.21 -5.08 -37.26
C LYS A 110 -20.17 -4.50 -35.85
N MET A 111 -19.91 -5.38 -34.86
CA MET A 111 -19.65 -4.99 -33.46
C MET A 111 -18.29 -5.50 -32.99
N PRO A 112 -17.53 -4.70 -32.19
CA PRO A 112 -17.77 -3.28 -31.88
C PRO A 112 -17.69 -2.40 -33.14
N PRO A 113 -18.43 -1.27 -33.17
CA PRO A 113 -18.43 -0.37 -34.31
C PRO A 113 -17.07 0.34 -34.47
N ALA A 114 -16.69 0.72 -35.69
CA ALA A 114 -15.36 1.26 -36.01
C ALA A 114 -15.02 2.54 -35.22
N GLU A 115 -16.00 3.41 -34.99
CA GLU A 115 -15.83 4.65 -34.21
C GLU A 115 -15.46 4.39 -32.73
N SER A 116 -15.75 3.21 -32.19
CA SER A 116 -15.38 2.83 -30.81
C SER A 116 -13.88 2.60 -30.64
N LYS A 117 -13.14 2.41 -31.73
CA LYS A 117 -11.71 2.02 -31.77
C LYS A 117 -11.42 0.71 -31.02
N LYS A 118 -12.44 -0.14 -30.84
CA LYS A 118 -12.35 -1.45 -30.17
C LYS A 118 -12.38 -2.57 -31.19
N ASN A 119 -11.58 -3.60 -30.99
CA ASN A 119 -11.49 -4.72 -31.90
C ASN A 119 -11.34 -6.04 -31.11
N LEU A 120 -12.06 -7.06 -31.56
CA LEU A 120 -11.94 -8.42 -31.05
C LEU A 120 -10.85 -9.20 -31.82
N SER A 121 -9.96 -9.86 -31.10
CA SER A 121 -9.01 -10.80 -31.71
C SER A 121 -9.73 -12.08 -32.16
N LYS A 122 -9.12 -12.84 -33.09
CA LYS A 122 -9.66 -14.13 -33.50
C LYS A 122 -9.86 -15.09 -32.32
N GLN A 123 -8.93 -15.09 -31.37
CA GLN A 123 -9.04 -15.92 -30.16
C GLN A 123 -10.21 -15.50 -29.27
N GLN A 124 -10.45 -14.20 -29.10
CA GLN A 124 -11.61 -13.71 -28.33
C GLN A 124 -12.93 -14.11 -29.00
N ILE A 125 -13.00 -14.02 -30.32
CA ILE A 125 -14.19 -14.45 -31.06
C ILE A 125 -14.42 -15.97 -30.87
N GLN A 126 -13.41 -16.79 -30.99
CA GLN A 126 -13.48 -18.23 -30.76
C GLN A 126 -13.95 -18.59 -29.34
N LEU A 127 -13.42 -17.89 -28.32
CA LEU A 127 -13.84 -18.07 -26.92
C LEU A 127 -15.34 -17.71 -26.74
N LEU A 128 -15.81 -16.63 -27.33
CA LEU A 128 -17.22 -16.24 -27.27
C LEU A 128 -18.12 -17.26 -28.01
N GLN A 129 -17.68 -17.76 -29.17
CA GLN A 129 -18.40 -18.80 -29.92
C GLN A 129 -18.53 -20.08 -29.10
N GLN A 130 -17.43 -20.57 -28.55
CA GLN A 130 -17.44 -21.77 -27.73
C GLN A 130 -18.30 -21.61 -26.47
N TRP A 131 -18.16 -20.49 -25.75
CA TRP A 131 -18.97 -20.20 -24.57
C TRP A 131 -20.48 -20.20 -24.86
N ILE A 132 -20.87 -19.61 -25.98
CA ILE A 132 -22.30 -19.60 -26.37
C ILE A 132 -22.77 -21.00 -26.75
N ALA A 133 -21.93 -21.79 -27.44
CA ALA A 133 -22.22 -23.17 -27.78
C ALA A 133 -22.34 -24.07 -26.53
N ASP A 134 -21.58 -23.79 -25.49
CA ASP A 134 -21.60 -24.49 -24.20
C ASP A 134 -22.78 -24.02 -23.29
N GLY A 135 -23.70 -23.18 -23.79
CA GLY A 135 -24.90 -22.76 -23.06
C GLY A 135 -24.84 -21.37 -22.43
N ALA A 136 -23.79 -20.60 -22.71
CA ALA A 136 -23.62 -19.21 -22.24
C ALA A 136 -23.90 -19.05 -20.73
N GLU A 137 -23.26 -19.89 -19.91
CA GLU A 137 -23.41 -19.79 -18.47
C GLU A 137 -22.74 -18.51 -17.96
N TYR A 138 -23.53 -17.68 -17.27
CA TYR A 138 -23.08 -16.49 -16.57
C TYR A 138 -22.77 -16.84 -15.12
N ASP A 139 -21.73 -16.23 -14.61
CA ASP A 139 -21.38 -16.37 -13.19
C ASP A 139 -21.26 -14.99 -12.52
N GLN A 140 -21.61 -14.90 -11.24
CA GLN A 140 -21.41 -13.67 -10.47
C GLN A 140 -19.91 -13.33 -10.45
N HIS A 141 -19.58 -12.04 -10.55
CA HIS A 141 -18.20 -11.61 -10.49
C HIS A 141 -17.55 -12.03 -9.16
N TRP A 142 -16.33 -12.58 -9.25
CA TRP A 142 -15.60 -13.14 -8.10
C TRP A 142 -15.51 -12.18 -6.91
N ALA A 143 -15.37 -10.87 -7.17
CA ALA A 143 -15.24 -9.85 -6.14
C ALA A 143 -16.50 -9.69 -5.28
N PHE A 144 -17.68 -10.02 -5.84
CA PHE A 144 -18.96 -9.91 -5.12
C PHE A 144 -19.43 -11.22 -4.48
N LYS A 145 -18.69 -12.32 -4.71
CA LYS A 145 -18.92 -13.59 -4.02
C LYS A 145 -18.21 -13.59 -2.66
N GLN A 146 -18.87 -14.11 -1.64
CA GLN A 146 -18.23 -14.30 -0.34
C GLN A 146 -17.01 -15.22 -0.49
N PRO A 147 -15.85 -14.90 0.14
CA PRO A 147 -14.69 -15.80 0.11
C PRO A 147 -15.00 -17.10 0.84
N VAL A 148 -14.62 -18.20 0.24
CA VAL A 148 -14.80 -19.55 0.78
C VAL A 148 -13.43 -20.18 0.94
N ARG A 149 -13.19 -20.93 2.03
CA ARG A 149 -11.92 -21.63 2.25
C ARG A 149 -11.73 -22.74 1.22
N PRO A 150 -10.78 -22.63 0.28
CA PRO A 150 -10.51 -23.69 -0.66
C PRO A 150 -9.68 -24.79 -0.01
N HIS A 151 -9.76 -26.01 -0.54
CA HIS A 151 -8.85 -27.08 -0.19
C HIS A 151 -7.43 -26.77 -0.65
N LEU A 152 -6.45 -27.26 0.12
CA LEU A 152 -5.05 -27.15 -0.27
C LEU A 152 -4.81 -27.97 -1.57
N PRO A 153 -4.06 -27.40 -2.53
CA PRO A 153 -3.70 -28.11 -3.76
C PRO A 153 -2.85 -29.36 -3.49
N THR A 154 -3.00 -30.37 -4.33
CA THR A 154 -2.08 -31.50 -4.36
C THR A 154 -0.88 -31.14 -5.21
N LEU A 155 0.31 -31.24 -4.65
CA LEU A 155 1.57 -30.87 -5.29
C LEU A 155 2.42 -32.11 -5.63
N SER A 156 3.30 -31.96 -6.61
CA SER A 156 4.40 -32.88 -6.85
C SER A 156 5.31 -32.98 -5.63
N LEU A 157 6.03 -34.08 -5.47
CA LEU A 157 6.94 -34.31 -4.34
C LEU A 157 7.97 -33.17 -4.20
N LYS A 158 8.47 -32.65 -5.33
CA LYS A 158 9.44 -31.54 -5.36
C LYS A 158 8.90 -30.27 -4.70
N HIS A 159 7.71 -29.81 -5.09
CA HIS A 159 7.11 -28.61 -4.56
C HIS A 159 6.58 -28.82 -3.15
N LYS A 160 6.09 -30.00 -2.82
CA LYS A 160 5.70 -30.37 -1.46
C LYS A 160 6.87 -30.27 -0.47
N ASN A 161 8.07 -30.69 -0.87
CA ASN A 161 9.28 -30.56 -0.06
C ASN A 161 9.80 -29.11 0.04
N TRP A 162 9.48 -28.27 -0.93
CA TRP A 162 9.82 -26.86 -0.90
C TRP A 162 8.89 -26.05 0.01
N ALA A 163 7.60 -26.39 0.04
CA ALA A 163 6.59 -25.67 0.82
C ALA A 163 6.86 -25.74 2.33
N ARG A 164 6.75 -24.60 3.01
CA ARG A 164 6.89 -24.47 4.49
C ARG A 164 5.55 -24.29 5.18
N ASN A 165 4.59 -23.63 4.50
CA ASN A 165 3.25 -23.44 5.03
C ASN A 165 2.20 -23.42 3.92
N ASN A 166 0.92 -23.25 4.30
CA ASN A 166 -0.21 -23.35 3.37
C ASN A 166 -0.19 -22.32 2.23
N VAL A 167 0.44 -21.15 2.42
CA VAL A 167 0.62 -20.15 1.36
C VAL A 167 1.38 -20.73 0.17
N ASP A 168 2.42 -21.47 0.46
CA ASP A 168 3.31 -22.05 -0.54
C ASP A 168 2.63 -23.08 -1.43
N TYR A 169 1.62 -23.79 -0.91
CA TYR A 169 0.87 -24.77 -1.70
C TYR A 169 0.15 -24.10 -2.87
N PHE A 170 -0.49 -22.96 -2.64
CA PHE A 170 -1.21 -22.24 -3.70
C PHE A 170 -0.27 -21.55 -4.70
N VAL A 171 0.89 -21.08 -4.22
CA VAL A 171 1.91 -20.50 -5.10
C VAL A 171 2.56 -21.60 -5.95
N ALA A 172 2.90 -22.74 -5.34
CA ALA A 172 3.48 -23.89 -6.01
C ALA A 172 2.53 -24.48 -7.09
N GLU A 173 1.21 -24.55 -6.83
CA GLU A 173 0.23 -24.97 -7.83
C GLU A 173 0.40 -24.16 -9.13
N LYS A 174 0.52 -22.84 -9.02
CA LYS A 174 0.69 -21.95 -10.17
C LYS A 174 2.08 -22.04 -10.81
N GLN A 175 3.11 -22.31 -10.03
CA GLN A 175 4.45 -22.57 -10.56
C GLN A 175 4.49 -23.89 -11.33
N GLU A 176 3.81 -24.94 -10.86
CA GLU A 176 3.69 -26.22 -11.58
C GLU A 176 2.92 -26.05 -12.90
N GLU A 177 1.77 -25.38 -12.88
CA GLU A 177 1.00 -25.06 -14.09
C GLU A 177 1.85 -24.29 -15.13
N ALA A 178 2.72 -23.38 -14.67
CA ALA A 178 3.61 -22.58 -15.52
C ALA A 178 4.96 -23.26 -15.83
N VAL A 179 5.18 -24.49 -15.35
CA VAL A 179 6.46 -25.22 -15.50
C VAL A 179 7.65 -24.37 -15.01
N LEU A 180 7.49 -23.77 -13.84
CA LEU A 180 8.51 -22.98 -13.16
C LEU A 180 9.09 -23.74 -11.97
N THR A 181 10.32 -23.38 -11.61
CA THR A 181 10.98 -23.88 -10.41
C THR A 181 11.25 -22.71 -9.49
N PRO A 182 10.86 -22.77 -8.21
CA PRO A 182 11.16 -21.71 -7.25
C PRO A 182 12.66 -21.52 -7.08
N SER A 183 13.07 -20.28 -6.81
CA SER A 183 14.44 -19.95 -6.41
C SER A 183 14.78 -20.59 -5.06
N PRO A 184 16.07 -20.85 -4.78
CA PRO A 184 16.49 -21.28 -3.45
C PRO A 184 16.17 -20.24 -2.40
N GLU A 185 16.22 -20.64 -1.14
CA GLU A 185 16.15 -19.71 -0.01
C GLU A 185 17.32 -18.71 -0.08
N SER A 186 17.06 -17.45 0.27
CA SER A 186 18.06 -16.40 0.34
C SER A 186 19.02 -16.66 1.51
N ASP A 187 20.21 -16.08 1.45
CA ASP A 187 21.15 -16.13 2.57
C ASP A 187 20.61 -15.44 3.84
N ARG A 188 21.19 -15.76 4.99
CA ARG A 188 20.71 -15.31 6.28
C ARG A 188 20.81 -13.79 6.47
N ALA A 189 21.84 -13.15 5.93
CA ALA A 189 22.01 -11.70 6.03
C ALA A 189 20.91 -10.96 5.25
N THR A 190 20.65 -11.40 4.02
CA THR A 190 19.55 -10.88 3.19
C THR A 190 18.20 -11.12 3.87
N LEU A 191 17.96 -12.31 4.45
CA LEU A 191 16.67 -12.61 5.10
C LEU A 191 16.40 -11.71 6.31
N ILE A 192 17.37 -11.52 7.22
CA ILE A 192 17.14 -10.67 8.39
C ILE A 192 17.00 -9.20 7.99
N ARG A 193 17.78 -8.70 7.02
CA ARG A 193 17.61 -7.34 6.48
C ARG A 193 16.22 -7.15 5.87
N ARG A 194 15.81 -8.06 5.01
CA ARG A 194 14.48 -8.03 4.35
C ARG A 194 13.36 -7.95 5.35
N VAL A 195 13.31 -8.89 6.29
CA VAL A 195 12.20 -8.97 7.25
C VAL A 195 12.20 -7.81 8.24
N SER A 196 13.37 -7.29 8.63
CA SER A 196 13.48 -6.09 9.48
C SER A 196 12.94 -4.85 8.76
N LEU A 197 13.31 -4.63 7.50
CA LEU A 197 12.81 -3.52 6.69
C LEU A 197 11.30 -3.64 6.41
N ASP A 198 10.79 -4.85 6.16
CA ASP A 198 9.38 -5.06 5.87
C ASP A 198 8.50 -4.92 7.11
N LEU A 199 8.93 -5.40 8.28
CA LEU A 199 8.11 -5.37 9.50
C LEU A 199 8.28 -4.09 10.31
N THR A 200 9.49 -3.53 10.40
CA THR A 200 9.77 -2.36 11.25
C THR A 200 10.29 -1.14 10.49
N GLY A 201 10.78 -1.34 9.25
CA GLY A 201 11.40 -0.27 8.46
C GLY A 201 12.78 0.17 8.95
N ILE A 202 13.39 -0.58 9.86
CA ILE A 202 14.73 -0.33 10.41
C ILE A 202 15.59 -1.56 10.12
N PRO A 203 16.77 -1.43 9.48
CA PRO A 203 17.65 -2.57 9.26
C PRO A 203 18.22 -3.10 10.59
N PRO A 204 18.65 -4.37 10.64
CA PRO A 204 19.28 -4.92 11.84
C PRO A 204 20.59 -4.21 12.16
N THR A 205 20.91 -4.07 13.43
CA THR A 205 22.22 -3.63 13.89
C THR A 205 23.30 -4.67 13.55
N PRO A 206 24.58 -4.30 13.43
CA PRO A 206 25.66 -5.27 13.23
C PRO A 206 25.65 -6.41 14.24
N LYS A 207 25.35 -6.15 15.51
CA LYS A 207 25.25 -7.16 16.56
C LYS A 207 24.07 -8.12 16.36
N GLU A 208 22.90 -7.62 15.96
CA GLU A 208 21.74 -8.47 15.64
C GLU A 208 22.01 -9.33 14.42
N LEU A 209 22.64 -8.76 13.39
CA LEU A 209 23.07 -9.48 12.20
C LEU A 209 24.01 -10.63 12.54
N GLU A 210 25.09 -10.37 13.28
CA GLU A 210 26.06 -11.36 13.71
C GLU A 210 25.42 -12.47 14.56
N SER A 211 24.63 -12.06 15.56
CA SER A 211 23.89 -12.99 16.43
C SER A 211 22.96 -13.90 15.63
N PHE A 212 22.24 -13.34 14.65
CA PHE A 212 21.34 -14.13 13.81
C PHE A 212 22.11 -15.08 12.89
N ILE A 213 23.19 -14.62 12.23
CA ILE A 213 23.99 -15.45 11.31
C ILE A 213 24.62 -16.64 12.05
N SER A 214 25.15 -16.41 13.24
CA SER A 214 25.82 -17.43 14.05
C SER A 214 24.86 -18.38 14.78
N ASN A 215 23.59 -18.01 14.93
CA ASN A 215 22.60 -18.82 15.63
C ASN A 215 22.23 -20.06 14.81
N LYS A 216 22.45 -21.25 15.38
CA LYS A 216 22.15 -22.55 14.74
C LYS A 216 20.76 -23.10 15.06
N ASP A 217 19.96 -22.38 15.85
CA ASP A 217 18.58 -22.78 16.13
C ASP A 217 17.77 -22.79 14.84
N PRO A 218 17.11 -23.91 14.49
CA PRO A 218 16.24 -23.98 13.32
C PRO A 218 15.10 -22.95 13.34
N GLN A 219 14.67 -22.49 14.51
CA GLN A 219 13.60 -21.50 14.70
C GLN A 219 14.14 -20.06 14.86
N ALA A 220 15.44 -19.81 14.66
CA ALA A 220 16.05 -18.50 14.81
C ALA A 220 15.37 -17.41 13.98
N TYR A 221 14.91 -17.75 12.77
CA TYR A 221 14.20 -16.82 11.90
C TYR A 221 12.81 -16.50 12.46
N GLU A 222 12.05 -17.50 12.86
CA GLU A 222 10.72 -17.38 13.44
C GLU A 222 10.75 -16.54 14.74
N HIS A 223 11.73 -16.77 15.61
CA HIS A 223 11.95 -15.96 16.81
C HIS A 223 12.28 -14.49 16.46
N THR A 224 13.06 -14.28 15.39
CA THR A 224 13.36 -12.92 14.89
C THR A 224 12.09 -12.23 14.38
N VAL A 225 11.25 -12.93 13.62
CA VAL A 225 9.96 -12.43 13.14
C VAL A 225 9.06 -12.03 14.31
N ASP A 226 8.94 -12.88 15.33
CA ASP A 226 8.10 -12.62 16.50
C ASP A 226 8.59 -11.37 17.25
N ARG A 227 9.90 -11.23 17.48
CA ARG A 227 10.51 -10.04 18.10
C ARG A 227 10.23 -8.77 17.28
N LEU A 228 10.31 -8.83 15.96
CA LEU A 228 10.05 -7.68 15.09
C LEU A 228 8.56 -7.28 15.09
N LEU A 229 7.65 -8.23 15.13
CA LEU A 229 6.21 -7.98 15.23
C LEU A 229 5.81 -7.36 16.59
N GLU A 230 6.55 -7.65 17.66
CA GLU A 230 6.38 -7.06 18.98
C GLU A 230 7.01 -5.67 19.11
N SER A 231 7.93 -5.32 18.20
CA SER A 231 8.60 -4.02 18.21
C SER A 231 7.60 -2.87 18.04
N PRO A 232 7.73 -1.78 18.81
CA PRO A 232 6.90 -0.58 18.63
C PRO A 232 7.08 0.06 17.24
N HIS A 233 8.19 -0.19 16.57
CA HIS A 233 8.46 0.27 15.21
C HIS A 233 7.61 -0.42 14.14
N TYR A 234 6.99 -1.55 14.45
CA TYR A 234 6.00 -2.20 13.59
C TYR A 234 4.84 -1.23 13.26
N GLY A 235 4.27 -0.58 14.28
CA GLY A 235 3.16 0.35 14.07
C GLY A 235 3.58 1.60 13.28
N GLU A 236 4.82 2.07 13.38
CA GLU A 236 5.32 3.17 12.55
C GLU A 236 5.42 2.77 11.09
N ARG A 237 5.96 1.58 10.81
CA ARG A 237 6.08 1.03 9.46
C ARG A 237 4.73 0.78 8.80
N TRP A 238 3.88 0.00 9.43
CA TRP A 238 2.57 -0.38 8.89
C TRP A 238 1.56 0.76 9.00
N GLY A 239 1.70 1.63 9.99
CA GLY A 239 0.95 2.88 10.10
C GLY A 239 1.18 3.80 8.92
N ARG A 240 2.41 3.88 8.42
CA ARG A 240 2.69 4.71 7.22
C ARG A 240 1.86 4.26 6.02
N HIS A 241 1.74 2.95 5.78
CA HIS A 241 0.91 2.44 4.69
C HIS A 241 -0.57 2.81 4.86
N TRP A 242 -1.08 2.71 6.08
CA TRP A 242 -2.46 3.13 6.37
C TRP A 242 -2.67 4.63 6.22
N LEU A 243 -1.70 5.45 6.62
CA LEU A 243 -1.77 6.90 6.50
C LEU A 243 -1.79 7.38 5.04
N ASP A 244 -1.23 6.63 4.11
CA ASP A 244 -1.37 6.89 2.67
C ASP A 244 -2.83 6.69 2.20
N LEU A 245 -3.47 5.62 2.65
CA LEU A 245 -4.89 5.37 2.38
C LEU A 245 -5.78 6.45 3.01
N ALA A 246 -5.40 6.91 4.20
CA ALA A 246 -6.11 7.95 4.92
C ALA A 246 -5.86 9.37 4.38
N ARG A 247 -5.02 9.56 3.37
CA ARG A 247 -4.65 10.90 2.84
C ARG A 247 -4.07 11.82 3.91
N TYR A 248 -3.31 11.24 4.88
CA TYR A 248 -2.80 12.00 6.02
C TYR A 248 -1.93 13.17 5.57
N ALA A 249 -2.23 14.34 6.14
CA ALA A 249 -1.41 15.55 6.05
C ALA A 249 -1.64 16.45 7.26
N ASP A 250 -0.65 17.31 7.55
CA ASP A 250 -0.70 18.29 8.63
C ASP A 250 -1.19 19.67 8.13
N SER A 251 -1.77 19.71 6.92
CA SER A 251 -2.31 20.93 6.30
C SER A 251 -3.64 20.67 5.59
N ASP A 252 -4.36 21.75 5.30
CA ASP A 252 -5.72 21.72 4.79
C ASP A 252 -5.81 21.41 3.29
N GLY A 253 -4.79 21.74 2.50
CA GLY A 253 -4.85 21.70 1.03
C GLY A 253 -5.46 22.98 0.45
N TYR A 254 -5.89 22.91 -0.81
CA TYR A 254 -6.29 24.05 -1.63
C TYR A 254 -5.20 25.13 -1.68
N SER A 255 -5.50 26.34 -2.18
CA SER A 255 -4.49 27.40 -2.38
C SER A 255 -3.90 27.88 -1.07
N HIS A 256 -4.74 28.05 -0.05
CA HIS A 256 -4.30 28.56 1.26
C HIS A 256 -3.46 27.52 2.03
N ASP A 257 -3.80 26.25 1.94
CA ASP A 257 -3.10 25.13 2.59
C ASP A 257 -2.69 25.43 4.05
N ALA A 258 -3.65 25.85 4.87
CA ALA A 258 -3.42 26.23 6.27
C ALA A 258 -2.96 25.02 7.11
N ALA A 259 -2.13 25.30 8.12
CA ALA A 259 -1.67 24.26 9.06
C ALA A 259 -2.84 23.72 9.90
N ARG A 260 -2.86 22.40 10.12
CA ARG A 260 -3.83 21.74 10.99
C ARG A 260 -3.18 20.67 11.86
N SER A 261 -3.81 20.38 12.99
CA SER A 261 -3.31 19.34 13.90
C SER A 261 -4.04 18.02 13.66
N MET A 262 -3.38 17.10 12.94
CA MET A 262 -3.88 15.75 12.68
C MET A 262 -2.97 14.66 13.27
N TRP A 263 -1.82 15.03 13.83
CA TRP A 263 -0.88 14.06 14.41
C TRP A 263 -1.50 13.15 15.50
N PRO A 264 -2.52 13.54 16.31
CA PRO A 264 -3.13 12.59 17.23
C PRO A 264 -3.81 11.40 16.53
N TYR A 265 -4.34 11.60 15.32
CA TYR A 265 -4.87 10.52 14.49
C TYR A 265 -3.74 9.61 13.97
N ARG A 266 -2.61 10.16 13.50
CA ARG A 266 -1.43 9.38 13.11
C ARG A 266 -0.96 8.50 14.28
N ASP A 267 -0.82 9.08 15.45
CA ASP A 267 -0.38 8.37 16.66
C ASP A 267 -1.39 7.31 17.10
N TRP A 268 -2.69 7.56 16.90
CA TRP A 268 -3.73 6.57 17.12
C TRP A 268 -3.55 5.35 16.19
N VAL A 269 -3.30 5.57 14.90
CA VAL A 269 -3.06 4.51 13.91
C VAL A 269 -1.85 3.66 14.32
N ILE A 270 -0.73 4.29 14.66
CA ILE A 270 0.49 3.60 15.11
C ILE A 270 0.21 2.74 16.36
N LYS A 271 -0.46 3.32 17.37
CA LYS A 271 -0.81 2.62 18.61
C LYS A 271 -1.78 1.46 18.36
N ALA A 272 -2.76 1.64 17.48
CA ALA A 272 -3.76 0.61 17.14
C ALA A 272 -3.11 -0.61 16.48
N LEU A 273 -2.20 -0.38 15.54
CA LEU A 273 -1.45 -1.44 14.85
C LEU A 273 -0.47 -2.15 15.78
N ASN A 274 0.24 -1.42 16.65
CA ASN A 274 1.11 -2.03 17.66
C ASN A 274 0.35 -2.96 18.60
N LYS A 275 -0.87 -2.57 18.99
CA LYS A 275 -1.77 -3.38 19.82
C LYS A 275 -2.46 -4.52 19.05
N ASP A 276 -2.23 -4.60 17.74
CA ASP A 276 -2.91 -5.56 16.85
C ASP A 276 -4.44 -5.57 17.05
N ILE A 277 -5.04 -4.37 17.13
CA ILE A 277 -6.50 -4.27 17.25
C ILE A 277 -7.12 -5.03 16.09
N PRO A 278 -8.11 -5.92 16.31
CA PRO A 278 -8.80 -6.63 15.23
C PRO A 278 -9.20 -5.67 14.09
N PHE A 279 -8.87 -6.01 12.87
CA PHE A 279 -8.98 -5.09 11.73
C PHE A 279 -10.42 -4.63 11.47
N ASP A 280 -11.41 -5.47 11.73
CA ASP A 280 -12.83 -5.12 11.72
C ASP A 280 -13.14 -4.00 12.73
N HIS A 281 -12.65 -4.12 13.97
CA HIS A 281 -12.77 -3.08 15.01
C HIS A 281 -11.97 -1.83 14.65
N PHE A 282 -10.80 -1.96 14.04
CA PHE A 282 -10.00 -0.86 13.53
C PHE A 282 -10.78 -0.04 12.48
N ILE A 283 -11.49 -0.69 11.57
CA ILE A 283 -12.35 -0.05 10.57
C ILE A 283 -13.57 0.60 11.23
N ILE A 284 -14.27 -0.10 12.13
CA ILE A 284 -15.44 0.43 12.82
C ILE A 284 -15.10 1.72 13.57
N GLN A 285 -13.98 1.75 14.30
CA GLN A 285 -13.58 2.93 15.05
C GLN A 285 -13.26 4.12 14.15
N GLN A 286 -12.68 3.90 12.98
CA GLN A 286 -12.37 4.97 12.03
C GLN A 286 -13.61 5.52 11.32
N LEU A 287 -14.57 4.66 11.03
CA LEU A 287 -15.82 5.09 10.38
C LEU A 287 -16.81 5.71 11.37
N ALA A 288 -16.88 5.22 12.61
CA ALA A 288 -17.94 5.57 13.55
C ALA A 288 -17.55 5.45 15.03
N GLY A 289 -16.28 5.66 15.36
CA GLY A 289 -15.77 5.55 16.74
C GLY A 289 -16.45 6.49 17.72
N ASP A 290 -16.91 7.67 17.28
CA ASP A 290 -17.69 8.62 18.06
C ASP A 290 -19.12 8.16 18.41
N MET A 291 -19.62 7.15 17.71
CA MET A 291 -20.98 6.60 17.87
C MET A 291 -20.99 5.30 18.65
N LEU A 292 -19.86 4.78 19.07
CA LEU A 292 -19.78 3.61 19.93
C LEU A 292 -20.36 3.89 21.32
N PRO A 293 -20.96 2.91 22.00
CA PRO A 293 -21.41 3.08 23.38
C PRO A 293 -20.27 3.57 24.28
N ASN A 294 -20.50 4.65 25.04
CA ASN A 294 -19.49 5.26 25.92
C ASN A 294 -18.17 5.58 25.20
N ALA A 295 -18.24 6.12 23.97
CA ALA A 295 -17.10 6.38 23.12
C ALA A 295 -15.97 7.10 23.84
N THR A 296 -14.80 6.46 23.92
CA THR A 296 -13.58 7.01 24.53
C THR A 296 -12.97 8.11 23.64
N LEU A 297 -12.07 8.93 24.22
CA LEU A 297 -11.31 9.91 23.45
C LEU A 297 -10.54 9.22 22.28
N SER A 298 -9.92 8.10 22.55
CA SER A 298 -9.20 7.30 21.54
C SER A 298 -10.10 6.89 20.36
N GLN A 299 -11.29 6.41 20.62
CA GLN A 299 -12.27 6.02 19.59
C GLN A 299 -12.79 7.23 18.79
N ARG A 300 -12.93 8.40 19.44
CA ARG A 300 -13.27 9.65 18.73
C ARG A 300 -12.12 10.12 17.82
N ILE A 301 -10.86 10.06 18.28
CA ILE A 301 -9.67 10.40 17.49
C ILE A 301 -9.56 9.50 16.25
N ALA A 302 -9.94 8.21 16.34
CA ALA A 302 -9.97 7.28 15.21
C ALA A 302 -10.75 7.82 14.00
N THR A 303 -11.83 8.57 14.23
CA THR A 303 -12.66 9.17 13.17
C THR A 303 -11.93 10.24 12.36
N GLY A 304 -10.73 10.62 12.77
CA GLY A 304 -9.80 11.44 12.00
C GLY A 304 -9.51 10.91 10.60
N PHE A 305 -9.74 9.60 10.34
CA PHE A 305 -9.67 9.02 9.00
C PHE A 305 -10.45 9.84 7.97
N HIS A 306 -11.69 10.18 8.27
CA HIS A 306 -12.55 11.00 7.40
C HIS A 306 -12.34 12.51 7.55
N ARG A 307 -11.45 12.94 8.46
CA ARG A 307 -11.09 14.34 8.63
C ARG A 307 -9.77 14.74 7.97
N ASN A 308 -9.13 13.76 7.30
CA ASN A 308 -8.00 14.02 6.40
C ASN A 308 -8.41 14.60 5.04
N THR A 309 -9.70 14.69 4.74
CA THR A 309 -10.24 15.41 3.58
C THR A 309 -9.68 16.83 3.55
N GLN A 310 -9.45 17.38 2.37
CA GLN A 310 -9.05 18.76 2.18
C GLN A 310 -10.13 19.71 2.69
N ILE A 311 -9.72 20.87 3.23
CA ILE A 311 -10.62 21.92 3.74
C ILE A 311 -10.27 23.22 3.04
N ASN A 312 -11.24 23.81 2.32
CA ASN A 312 -11.06 25.12 1.74
C ASN A 312 -11.40 26.19 2.78
N THR A 313 -10.43 27.07 3.06
CA THR A 313 -10.54 28.20 4.01
C THR A 313 -10.42 29.55 3.32
N GLU A 314 -10.51 29.58 1.99
CA GLU A 314 -10.44 30.81 1.21
C GLU A 314 -11.70 31.69 1.38
N GLY A 315 -11.55 32.99 1.15
CA GLY A 315 -12.69 33.93 1.16
C GLY A 315 -13.57 33.73 -0.10
N GLY A 316 -14.90 33.90 0.05
CA GLY A 316 -15.83 33.85 -1.07
C GLY A 316 -16.21 32.45 -1.58
N VAL A 317 -15.76 31.39 -0.94
CA VAL A 317 -16.12 30.01 -1.34
C VAL A 317 -17.55 29.65 -0.95
N ASP A 318 -18.22 28.86 -1.78
CA ASP A 318 -19.48 28.22 -1.43
C ASP A 318 -19.22 27.07 -0.42
N ARG A 319 -19.57 27.32 0.83
CA ARG A 319 -19.35 26.37 1.93
C ARG A 319 -20.14 25.07 1.75
N GLU A 320 -21.32 25.13 1.13
CA GLU A 320 -22.15 23.94 0.91
C GLU A 320 -21.52 23.05 -0.17
N GLN A 321 -21.01 23.64 -1.24
CA GLN A 321 -20.25 22.89 -2.26
C GLN A 321 -19.10 22.13 -1.63
N PHE A 322 -18.21 22.80 -0.90
CA PHE A 322 -17.04 22.14 -0.28
C PHE A 322 -17.41 21.11 0.79
N ARG A 323 -18.55 21.30 1.47
CA ARG A 323 -19.10 20.27 2.36
C ARG A 323 -19.51 19.02 1.59
N ILE A 324 -20.17 19.18 0.45
CA ILE A 324 -20.59 18.08 -0.41
C ILE A 324 -19.38 17.38 -1.03
N ASP A 325 -18.42 18.14 -1.54
CA ASP A 325 -17.16 17.61 -2.08
C ASP A 325 -16.40 16.79 -1.03
N SER A 326 -16.43 17.23 0.24
CA SER A 326 -15.86 16.47 1.34
C SER A 326 -16.57 15.13 1.56
N ILE A 327 -17.87 15.03 1.32
CA ILE A 327 -18.59 13.74 1.40
C ILE A 327 -18.27 12.86 0.20
N TYR A 328 -18.14 13.42 -0.99
CA TYR A 328 -17.68 12.70 -2.17
C TYR A 328 -16.30 12.08 -1.97
N ASP A 329 -15.34 12.84 -1.43
CA ASP A 329 -14.01 12.35 -1.07
C ASP A 329 -14.06 11.21 -0.04
N ARG A 330 -14.95 11.29 0.96
CA ARG A 330 -15.13 10.22 1.96
C ARG A 330 -15.67 8.94 1.36
N ILE A 331 -16.62 9.04 0.42
CA ILE A 331 -17.16 7.88 -0.28
C ILE A 331 -16.09 7.27 -1.18
N ALA A 332 -15.39 8.06 -1.97
CA ALA A 332 -14.30 7.60 -2.83
C ALA A 332 -13.22 6.90 -2.00
N THR A 333 -12.75 7.54 -0.92
CA THR A 333 -11.76 6.94 -0.01
C THR A 333 -12.25 5.64 0.61
N THR A 334 -13.51 5.58 1.08
CA THR A 334 -14.07 4.34 1.64
C THR A 334 -14.15 3.24 0.58
N GLY A 335 -14.57 3.59 -0.65
CA GLY A 335 -14.64 2.68 -1.78
C GLY A 335 -13.28 2.06 -2.10
N GLU A 336 -12.29 2.90 -2.32
CA GLU A 336 -10.93 2.46 -2.68
C GLU A 336 -10.25 1.72 -1.53
N THR A 337 -10.40 2.19 -0.29
CA THR A 337 -9.65 1.64 0.84
C THR A 337 -10.26 0.39 1.45
N MET A 338 -11.59 0.23 1.43
CA MET A 338 -12.28 -0.85 2.13
C MET A 338 -12.93 -1.86 1.18
N PHE A 339 -13.25 -1.43 -0.04
CA PHE A 339 -13.88 -2.29 -1.04
C PHE A 339 -13.00 -2.55 -2.26
N GLY A 340 -11.93 -1.75 -2.48
CA GLY A 340 -11.19 -1.80 -3.73
C GLY A 340 -12.10 -1.51 -4.91
N LEU A 341 -13.03 -0.56 -4.79
CA LEU A 341 -13.99 -0.16 -5.82
C LEU A 341 -13.97 1.34 -6.02
N THR A 342 -14.14 1.77 -7.26
CA THR A 342 -14.20 3.17 -7.67
C THR A 342 -15.62 3.67 -7.69
N PHE A 343 -16.21 4.09 -6.56
CA PHE A 343 -17.59 4.56 -6.49
C PHE A 343 -17.82 5.91 -7.18
N GLY A 344 -16.79 6.69 -7.44
CA GLY A 344 -16.90 8.08 -7.95
C GLY A 344 -17.66 8.21 -9.28
N CYS A 345 -17.59 7.19 -10.15
CA CYS A 345 -18.35 7.20 -11.40
C CYS A 345 -19.86 7.29 -11.16
N ALA A 346 -20.36 6.70 -10.07
CA ALA A 346 -21.78 6.67 -9.74
C ALA A 346 -22.34 8.00 -9.16
N GLN A 347 -21.48 9.01 -8.98
CA GLN A 347 -21.89 10.36 -8.55
C GLN A 347 -22.83 11.04 -9.55
N CYS A 348 -22.54 10.92 -10.86
CA CYS A 348 -23.26 11.65 -11.91
C CYS A 348 -24.28 10.79 -12.66
N HIS A 349 -24.06 9.50 -12.78
CA HIS A 349 -24.90 8.52 -13.50
C HIS A 349 -24.70 7.12 -12.90
N ASP A 350 -25.43 6.11 -13.32
CA ASP A 350 -25.17 4.73 -12.89
C ASP A 350 -23.73 4.33 -13.26
N HIS A 351 -23.07 3.54 -12.42
CA HIS A 351 -21.70 3.11 -12.69
C HIS A 351 -21.62 2.35 -14.01
N LYS A 352 -20.64 2.69 -14.85
CA LYS A 352 -20.59 2.25 -16.24
C LYS A 352 -20.37 0.75 -16.41
N TYR A 353 -19.64 0.14 -15.49
CA TYR A 353 -19.18 -1.24 -15.59
C TYR A 353 -19.67 -2.12 -14.43
N ASP A 354 -19.68 -1.57 -13.23
CA ASP A 354 -20.11 -2.28 -12.04
C ASP A 354 -21.59 -2.04 -11.75
N PRO A 355 -22.31 -3.00 -11.17
CA PRO A 355 -23.74 -2.88 -10.91
C PRO A 355 -24.03 -2.02 -9.68
N ILE A 356 -23.65 -0.74 -9.75
CA ILE A 356 -23.85 0.29 -8.72
C ILE A 356 -24.57 1.46 -9.35
N SER A 357 -25.79 1.71 -8.90
CA SER A 357 -26.60 2.81 -9.41
C SER A 357 -26.25 4.14 -8.76
N GLN A 358 -26.59 5.26 -9.43
CA GLN A 358 -26.47 6.60 -8.87
C GLN A 358 -27.29 6.73 -7.57
N VAL A 359 -28.48 6.14 -7.52
CA VAL A 359 -29.32 6.13 -6.31
C VAL A 359 -28.59 5.47 -5.13
N GLU A 360 -27.92 4.33 -5.36
CA GLU A 360 -27.14 3.63 -4.33
C GLU A 360 -25.94 4.45 -3.86
N TYR A 361 -25.30 5.19 -4.77
CA TYR A 361 -24.27 6.15 -4.42
C TYR A 361 -24.78 7.22 -3.43
N TYR A 362 -25.94 7.82 -3.70
CA TYR A 362 -26.53 8.81 -2.78
C TYR A 362 -27.11 8.19 -1.50
N ARG A 363 -27.43 6.91 -1.50
CA ARG A 363 -27.70 6.15 -0.26
C ARG A 363 -26.46 5.98 0.61
N LEU A 364 -25.28 5.78 0.02
CA LEU A 364 -23.98 5.81 0.72
C LEU A 364 -23.68 7.23 1.22
N PHE A 365 -23.91 8.24 0.38
CA PHE A 365 -23.75 9.66 0.75
C PHE A 365 -24.53 10.00 2.03
N ALA A 366 -25.74 9.47 2.19
CA ALA A 366 -26.62 9.75 3.32
C ALA A 366 -26.02 9.36 4.69
N PHE A 367 -25.15 8.34 4.74
CA PHE A 367 -24.44 7.98 5.97
C PHE A 367 -23.46 9.08 6.43
N PHE A 368 -22.78 9.75 5.51
CA PHE A 368 -21.81 10.80 5.80
C PHE A 368 -22.43 12.21 5.87
N ASN A 369 -23.58 12.42 5.24
CA ASN A 369 -24.30 13.68 5.27
C ASN A 369 -24.79 14.07 6.68
N ASN A 370 -25.00 13.07 7.55
CA ASN A 370 -25.47 13.22 8.92
C ASN A 370 -24.33 13.25 9.95
N ALA A 371 -23.23 13.93 9.62
CA ALA A 371 -22.11 14.13 10.51
C ALA A 371 -21.79 15.62 10.70
N ASP A 372 -21.39 15.98 11.90
CA ASP A 372 -20.73 17.24 12.25
C ASP A 372 -19.21 16.99 12.33
N GLU A 373 -18.42 18.05 12.22
CA GLU A 373 -16.98 18.02 12.03
C GLU A 373 -16.21 18.85 13.08
N PRO A 374 -16.37 18.57 14.37
CA PRO A 374 -15.76 19.35 15.43
C PRO A 374 -14.24 19.17 15.49
N ARG A 375 -13.62 20.17 16.14
CA ARG A 375 -12.28 20.07 16.70
C ARG A 375 -12.41 19.77 18.19
N ILE A 376 -11.67 18.81 18.70
CA ILE A 376 -11.69 18.41 20.11
C ILE A 376 -10.28 18.47 20.71
N GLU A 377 -10.18 18.62 22.03
CA GLU A 377 -8.93 18.46 22.76
C GLU A 377 -8.47 16.99 22.68
N ALA A 378 -7.18 16.81 22.47
CA ALA A 378 -6.52 15.49 22.40
C ALA A 378 -5.25 15.51 23.27
N PRO A 379 -5.38 15.62 24.60
CA PRO A 379 -4.24 15.68 25.49
C PRO A 379 -3.41 14.39 25.41
N THR A 380 -2.09 14.55 25.48
CA THR A 380 -1.16 13.42 25.70
C THR A 380 -1.17 13.02 27.17
N ASP A 381 -0.68 11.80 27.45
CA ASP A 381 -0.56 11.31 28.84
C ASP A 381 0.30 12.24 29.69
N GLU A 382 1.36 12.82 29.13
CA GLU A 382 2.21 13.82 29.79
C GLU A 382 1.43 15.10 30.16
N ILE A 383 0.63 15.61 29.20
CA ILE A 383 -0.22 16.80 29.48
C ILE A 383 -1.28 16.49 30.53
N LEU A 384 -1.88 15.28 30.49
CA LEU A 384 -2.84 14.86 31.51
C LEU A 384 -2.20 14.83 32.90
N PHE A 385 -1.02 14.22 33.01
CA PHE A 385 -0.26 14.17 34.26
C PHE A 385 0.13 15.57 34.79
N GLN A 386 0.62 16.45 33.90
CA GLN A 386 0.94 17.81 34.28
C GLN A 386 -0.29 18.61 34.71
N ARG A 387 -1.42 18.46 34.04
CA ARG A 387 -2.69 19.06 34.40
C ARG A 387 -3.19 18.58 35.76
N GLU A 388 -3.12 17.29 36.03
CA GLU A 388 -3.52 16.70 37.31
C GLU A 388 -2.70 17.29 38.47
N ARG A 389 -1.36 17.32 38.31
CA ARG A 389 -0.47 17.96 39.30
C ARG A 389 -0.79 19.43 39.53
N THR A 390 -1.06 20.13 38.46
CA THR A 390 -1.38 21.60 38.53
C THR A 390 -2.77 21.79 39.13
N SER A 391 -3.77 20.96 38.79
CA SER A 391 -5.12 21.03 39.37
C SER A 391 -5.09 20.75 40.88
N THR A 392 -4.28 19.78 41.33
CA THR A 392 -4.11 19.53 42.77
C THR A 392 -3.54 20.75 43.52
N LYS A 393 -2.58 21.48 42.92
CA LYS A 393 -2.04 22.73 43.48
C LYS A 393 -3.10 23.81 43.47
N ILE A 394 -3.84 23.96 42.38
CA ILE A 394 -4.94 24.96 42.24
C ILE A 394 -5.97 24.72 43.33
N ASN A 395 -6.45 23.49 43.50
CA ASN A 395 -7.47 23.14 44.51
C ASN A 395 -6.98 23.48 45.94
N LYS A 396 -5.70 23.21 46.24
CA LYS A 396 -5.10 23.58 47.53
C LYS A 396 -5.06 25.11 47.73
N LEU A 397 -4.69 25.86 46.72
CA LEU A 397 -4.64 27.32 46.76
C LEU A 397 -6.05 27.95 46.85
N GLU A 398 -7.02 27.37 46.13
CA GLU A 398 -8.42 27.81 46.19
C GLU A 398 -9.03 27.57 47.58
N SER A 399 -8.80 26.40 48.21
CA SER A 399 -9.21 26.15 49.58
C SER A 399 -8.58 27.15 50.55
N LYS A 400 -7.27 27.36 50.45
CA LYS A 400 -6.53 28.32 51.27
C LYS A 400 -7.02 29.75 51.06
N LEU A 401 -7.35 30.12 49.81
CA LEU A 401 -7.88 31.43 49.46
C LEU A 401 -9.28 31.66 50.07
N SER A 402 -10.13 30.63 50.03
CA SER A 402 -11.46 30.64 50.68
C SER A 402 -11.34 30.87 52.17
N ASP A 403 -10.44 30.14 52.86
CA ASP A 403 -10.22 30.30 54.30
C ASP A 403 -9.73 31.68 54.71
N LEU A 404 -8.81 32.28 53.90
CA LEU A 404 -8.30 33.63 54.13
C LEU A 404 -9.38 34.71 53.88
N LYS A 405 -10.23 34.52 52.86
CA LYS A 405 -11.38 35.43 52.60
C LYS A 405 -12.39 35.37 53.73
N ASN A 406 -12.72 34.18 54.24
CA ASN A 406 -13.63 34.03 55.38
C ASN A 406 -13.10 34.67 56.66
N LYS A 407 -11.77 34.74 56.82
CA LYS A 407 -11.10 35.38 57.96
C LYS A 407 -10.76 36.85 57.77
N ASN A 408 -11.16 37.48 56.62
CA ASN A 408 -10.83 38.87 56.26
C ASN A 408 -9.31 39.16 56.24
N ILE A 409 -8.47 38.20 55.99
CA ILE A 409 -7.01 38.34 55.91
C ILE A 409 -6.62 38.72 54.46
N ASN A 410 -5.58 39.54 54.32
CA ASN A 410 -5.09 39.99 52.99
C ASN A 410 -4.65 38.76 52.14
N HIS A 411 -5.27 38.61 50.98
CA HIS A 411 -5.11 37.41 50.10
C HIS A 411 -4.71 37.79 48.65
N LYS A 412 -4.41 39.07 48.34
CA LYS A 412 -4.07 39.52 46.97
C LYS A 412 -2.89 38.78 46.36
N SER A 413 -1.86 38.44 47.13
CA SER A 413 -0.70 37.68 46.65
C SER A 413 -1.12 36.28 46.22
N LEU A 414 -1.98 35.60 47.00
CA LEU A 414 -2.45 34.25 46.71
C LEU A 414 -3.38 34.20 45.49
N GLU A 415 -4.18 35.27 45.29
CA GLU A 415 -5.01 35.42 44.09
C GLU A 415 -4.17 35.55 42.83
N LYS A 416 -3.08 36.35 42.90
CA LYS A 416 -2.13 36.50 41.80
C LYS A 416 -1.41 35.18 41.49
N GLU A 417 -0.97 34.47 42.52
CA GLU A 417 -0.36 33.13 42.36
C GLU A 417 -1.32 32.14 41.71
N LEU A 418 -2.55 32.09 42.20
CA LEU A 418 -3.61 31.21 41.64
C LEU A 418 -3.91 31.57 40.17
N ALA A 419 -4.04 32.86 39.83
CA ALA A 419 -4.25 33.32 38.46
C ALA A 419 -3.09 32.93 37.54
N ASN A 420 -1.85 33.09 37.99
CA ASN A 420 -0.66 32.67 37.26
C ASN A 420 -0.62 31.17 37.07
N LEU A 421 -0.93 30.39 38.09
CA LEU A 421 -0.95 28.94 38.01
C LEU A 421 -2.04 28.40 37.07
N LYS A 422 -3.24 29.00 37.07
CA LYS A 422 -4.31 28.72 36.11
C LYS A 422 -3.89 29.06 34.68
N LYS A 423 -3.19 30.19 34.47
CA LYS A 423 -2.69 30.62 33.18
C LYS A 423 -1.56 29.73 32.66
N SER A 424 -0.74 29.17 33.52
CA SER A 424 0.38 28.29 33.19
C SER A 424 -0.02 26.83 32.94
N GLN A 425 -1.28 26.46 33.10
CA GLN A 425 -1.74 25.12 32.76
C GLN A 425 -1.43 24.80 31.29
N PRO A 426 -0.81 23.64 31.00
CA PRO A 426 -0.52 23.28 29.64
C PRO A 426 -1.80 23.12 28.82
N LYS A 427 -1.87 23.83 27.69
CA LYS A 427 -2.99 23.70 26.75
C LYS A 427 -2.86 22.39 25.98
N PRO A 428 -3.88 21.55 25.96
CA PRO A 428 -3.81 20.33 25.18
C PRO A 428 -3.81 20.64 23.68
N PRO A 429 -3.14 19.82 22.88
CA PRO A 429 -3.32 19.86 21.45
C PRO A 429 -4.77 19.53 21.09
N THR A 430 -5.19 19.97 19.91
CA THR A 430 -6.51 19.65 19.38
C THR A 430 -6.38 18.77 18.15
N THR A 431 -7.45 18.06 17.80
CA THR A 431 -7.53 17.30 16.55
C THR A 431 -8.93 17.38 15.93
N LEU A 432 -9.02 17.09 14.65
CA LEU A 432 -10.27 17.07 13.91
C LEU A 432 -10.90 15.66 13.98
N VAL A 433 -12.18 15.60 14.31
CA VAL A 433 -12.94 14.34 14.42
C VAL A 433 -14.30 14.45 13.74
N MET A 434 -14.95 13.30 13.53
CA MET A 434 -16.37 13.24 13.17
C MET A 434 -17.21 13.20 14.45
N ALA A 435 -18.42 13.73 14.36
CA ALA A 435 -19.43 13.59 15.40
C ALA A 435 -20.80 13.31 14.77
N LYS A 436 -21.62 12.51 15.46
CA LYS A 436 -23.02 12.31 15.04
C LYS A 436 -23.77 13.62 15.15
N ARG A 437 -24.45 14.02 14.07
CA ARG A 437 -25.29 15.20 14.06
C ARG A 437 -26.57 14.99 14.89
N LYS A 438 -26.96 16.00 15.65
CA LYS A 438 -28.19 15.96 16.47
C LYS A 438 -29.45 15.95 15.62
N GLN A 439 -29.48 16.78 14.57
CA GLN A 439 -30.60 16.88 13.64
C GLN A 439 -30.17 16.33 12.27
N SER A 440 -30.84 15.28 11.80
CA SER A 440 -30.54 14.68 10.52
C SER A 440 -30.83 15.64 9.37
N ARG A 441 -29.94 15.64 8.35
CA ARG A 441 -30.18 16.31 7.08
C ARG A 441 -30.97 15.41 6.15
N VAL A 442 -31.90 15.97 5.41
CA VAL A 442 -32.52 15.30 4.27
C VAL A 442 -31.45 15.10 3.20
N THR A 443 -31.31 13.90 2.68
CA THR A 443 -30.42 13.60 1.57
C THR A 443 -31.21 13.43 0.28
N ARG A 444 -30.78 14.09 -0.77
CA ARG A 444 -31.38 13.99 -2.11
C ARG A 444 -30.36 13.51 -3.13
N ARG A 445 -30.81 12.80 -4.13
CA ARG A 445 -29.97 12.50 -5.30
C ARG A 445 -29.74 13.80 -6.07
N PHE A 446 -28.51 14.08 -6.47
CA PHE A 446 -28.21 15.24 -7.30
C PHE A 446 -28.21 14.84 -8.79
N ILE A 447 -28.96 15.56 -9.60
CA ILE A 447 -29.07 15.31 -11.04
C ILE A 447 -27.71 15.59 -11.68
N GLN A 448 -27.12 14.59 -12.32
CA GLN A 448 -25.78 14.64 -12.91
C GLN A 448 -24.67 15.03 -11.91
N GLY A 449 -24.85 14.77 -10.62
CA GLY A 449 -23.89 15.13 -9.59
C GLY A 449 -23.88 16.59 -9.16
N ASP A 450 -24.76 17.42 -9.72
CA ASP A 450 -24.87 18.86 -9.45
C ASP A 450 -25.76 19.11 -8.24
N PHE A 451 -25.16 19.57 -7.14
CA PHE A 451 -25.86 19.80 -5.87
C PHE A 451 -26.89 20.94 -5.94
N THR A 452 -26.80 21.83 -6.92
CA THR A 452 -27.79 22.88 -7.16
C THR A 452 -29.06 22.36 -7.82
N ARG A 453 -29.02 21.09 -8.27
CA ARG A 453 -30.15 20.41 -8.94
C ARG A 453 -30.61 19.16 -8.16
N PRO A 454 -31.22 19.36 -6.95
CA PRO A 454 -31.64 18.24 -6.12
C PRO A 454 -32.83 17.50 -6.76
N GLY A 455 -32.75 16.18 -6.87
CA GLY A 455 -33.80 15.27 -7.27
C GLY A 455 -34.58 14.68 -6.09
N GLU A 456 -34.95 13.40 -6.21
CA GLU A 456 -35.72 12.66 -5.20
C GLU A 456 -34.93 12.48 -3.89
N GLU A 457 -35.67 12.36 -2.79
CA GLU A 457 -35.10 12.04 -1.46
C GLU A 457 -34.66 10.59 -1.42
N VAL A 458 -33.50 10.36 -0.80
CA VAL A 458 -32.95 9.03 -0.59
C VAL A 458 -32.66 8.77 0.88
N GLN A 459 -32.92 7.55 1.31
CA GLN A 459 -32.59 7.09 2.67
C GLN A 459 -31.25 6.35 2.66
N PRO A 460 -30.50 6.34 3.80
CA PRO A 460 -29.26 5.58 3.91
C PRO A 460 -29.44 4.12 3.50
N GLY A 461 -28.52 3.60 2.71
CA GLY A 461 -28.53 2.24 2.21
C GLY A 461 -27.21 1.86 1.54
N THR A 462 -27.08 0.60 1.16
CA THR A 462 -25.87 0.01 0.60
C THR A 462 -26.16 -0.56 -0.80
N PRO A 463 -25.12 -0.73 -1.64
CA PRO A 463 -25.28 -1.34 -2.98
C PRO A 463 -25.87 -2.75 -2.88
N ALA A 464 -26.87 -3.03 -3.71
CA ALA A 464 -27.59 -4.31 -3.71
C ALA A 464 -26.73 -5.51 -4.13
N ILE A 465 -25.66 -5.27 -4.89
CA ILE A 465 -24.71 -6.32 -5.30
C ILE A 465 -23.93 -6.88 -4.12
N LEU A 466 -23.80 -6.13 -3.03
CA LEU A 466 -23.19 -6.55 -1.78
C LEU A 466 -24.22 -7.10 -0.81
N HIS A 467 -23.79 -7.61 0.33
CA HIS A 467 -24.67 -8.15 1.36
C HIS A 467 -25.61 -7.06 1.94
N ALA A 468 -26.79 -7.47 2.44
CA ALA A 468 -27.79 -6.54 2.92
C ALA A 468 -27.40 -5.89 4.26
N ILE A 469 -27.70 -4.57 4.41
CA ILE A 469 -27.61 -3.89 5.70
C ILE A 469 -28.92 -4.12 6.49
N PRO A 470 -28.86 -4.46 7.79
CA PRO A 470 -30.04 -4.59 8.64
C PRO A 470 -30.88 -3.31 8.67
N LYS A 471 -32.21 -3.41 8.53
CA LYS A 471 -33.13 -2.26 8.44
C LYS A 471 -33.04 -1.31 9.66
N GLN A 472 -32.72 -1.82 10.84
CA GLN A 472 -32.62 -1.05 12.09
C GLN A 472 -31.30 -0.29 12.23
N LYS A 473 -30.30 -0.55 11.39
CA LYS A 473 -28.95 0.00 11.47
C LYS A 473 -28.61 0.95 10.30
N LYS A 474 -29.47 1.96 10.11
CA LYS A 474 -29.33 2.90 8.99
C LYS A 474 -28.61 4.21 9.38
N ASP A 475 -27.63 4.13 10.24
CA ASP A 475 -26.74 5.25 10.56
C ASP A 475 -25.27 4.89 10.28
N ARG A 476 -24.35 5.81 10.52
CA ARG A 476 -22.91 5.65 10.22
C ARG A 476 -22.30 4.49 11.03
N LEU A 477 -22.77 4.21 12.27
CA LEU A 477 -22.32 3.04 13.02
C LEU A 477 -22.81 1.73 12.39
N GLY A 478 -24.05 1.68 11.96
CA GLY A 478 -24.57 0.53 11.25
C GLY A 478 -23.86 0.30 9.92
N PHE A 479 -23.51 1.36 9.20
CA PHE A 479 -22.68 1.29 8.00
C PHE A 479 -21.28 0.74 8.33
N ALA A 480 -20.63 1.23 9.37
CA ALA A 480 -19.31 0.74 9.79
C ALA A 480 -19.32 -0.74 10.14
N GLN A 481 -20.35 -1.20 10.86
CA GLN A 481 -20.55 -2.62 11.20
C GLN A 481 -20.87 -3.46 9.95
N TRP A 482 -21.56 -2.90 8.96
CA TRP A 482 -21.82 -3.55 7.69
C TRP A 482 -20.52 -3.70 6.86
N VAL A 483 -19.68 -2.66 6.80
CA VAL A 483 -18.37 -2.74 6.14
C VAL A 483 -17.50 -3.83 6.75
N ALA A 484 -17.46 -3.91 8.07
CA ALA A 484 -16.63 -4.85 8.83
C ALA A 484 -17.24 -6.25 9.01
N ASN A 485 -18.40 -6.51 8.39
CA ASN A 485 -19.09 -7.80 8.54
C ASN A 485 -18.34 -8.92 7.78
N GLN A 486 -18.31 -10.11 8.34
CA GLN A 486 -17.70 -11.29 7.71
C GLN A 486 -18.36 -11.68 6.37
N ASN A 487 -19.62 -11.30 6.17
CA ASN A 487 -20.31 -11.48 4.88
C ASN A 487 -19.89 -10.47 3.81
N ASN A 488 -19.09 -9.45 4.17
CA ASN A 488 -18.55 -8.53 3.18
C ASN A 488 -17.50 -9.27 2.32
N PRO A 489 -17.73 -9.41 1.00
CA PRO A 489 -16.83 -10.19 0.16
C PRO A 489 -15.48 -9.50 -0.09
N LEU A 490 -15.36 -8.21 0.19
CA LEU A 490 -14.25 -7.38 -0.26
C LEU A 490 -13.27 -6.98 0.85
N LEU A 491 -13.73 -6.60 2.05
CA LEU A 491 -12.88 -6.02 3.08
C LEU A 491 -11.63 -6.88 3.38
N ALA A 492 -11.83 -8.17 3.64
CA ALA A 492 -10.72 -9.09 3.94
C ALA A 492 -9.79 -9.26 2.73
N ARG A 493 -10.35 -9.44 1.52
CA ARG A 493 -9.56 -9.58 0.28
C ARG A 493 -8.71 -8.35 0.00
N VAL A 494 -9.28 -7.16 0.15
CA VAL A 494 -8.57 -5.90 -0.07
C VAL A 494 -7.45 -5.70 0.95
N ALA A 495 -7.69 -6.00 2.22
CA ALA A 495 -6.67 -5.93 3.27
C ALA A 495 -5.52 -6.93 3.01
N ILE A 496 -5.83 -8.18 2.68
CA ILE A 496 -4.86 -9.21 2.31
C ILE A 496 -4.05 -8.79 1.08
N ASN A 497 -4.73 -8.32 0.04
CA ASN A 497 -4.07 -7.90 -1.20
C ASN A 497 -3.03 -6.80 -0.96
N ARG A 498 -3.30 -5.86 -0.05
CA ARG A 498 -2.35 -4.79 0.34
C ARG A 498 -1.18 -5.33 1.16
N MET A 499 -1.44 -6.17 2.16
CA MET A 499 -0.35 -6.80 2.92
C MET A 499 0.56 -7.59 1.97
N TRP A 500 -0.01 -8.34 1.06
CA TRP A 500 0.71 -9.05 0.00
C TRP A 500 1.54 -8.10 -0.89
N GLN A 501 0.91 -7.02 -1.37
CA GLN A 501 1.57 -6.03 -2.24
C GLN A 501 2.81 -5.40 -1.59
N HIS A 502 2.75 -5.10 -0.29
CA HIS A 502 3.89 -4.52 0.43
C HIS A 502 5.05 -5.50 0.56
N LEU A 503 4.77 -6.79 0.73
CA LEU A 503 5.79 -7.84 0.85
C LEU A 503 6.35 -8.31 -0.50
N PHE A 504 5.51 -8.40 -1.53
CA PHE A 504 5.87 -8.97 -2.82
C PHE A 504 5.93 -7.95 -3.97
N GLY A 505 5.64 -6.69 -3.70
CA GLY A 505 5.74 -5.58 -4.65
C GLY A 505 4.52 -5.38 -5.56
N LYS A 506 3.76 -6.45 -5.81
CA LYS A 506 2.48 -6.42 -6.57
C LYS A 506 1.42 -7.17 -5.78
N GLY A 507 0.17 -6.69 -5.85
CA GLY A 507 -0.97 -7.39 -5.28
C GLY A 507 -1.28 -8.70 -6.02
N ILE A 508 -1.98 -9.61 -5.38
CA ILE A 508 -2.59 -10.78 -6.03
C ILE A 508 -3.60 -10.28 -7.08
N VAL A 509 -4.33 -9.21 -6.76
CA VAL A 509 -5.07 -8.36 -7.71
C VAL A 509 -4.19 -7.15 -7.99
N GLN A 510 -3.76 -6.97 -9.25
CA GLN A 510 -2.80 -5.92 -9.60
C GLN A 510 -3.41 -4.52 -9.63
N THR A 511 -4.71 -4.41 -9.89
CA THR A 511 -5.49 -3.18 -9.78
C THR A 511 -6.03 -3.05 -8.36
N GLU A 512 -5.18 -2.66 -7.43
CA GLU A 512 -5.42 -2.70 -5.99
C GLU A 512 -6.55 -1.79 -5.47
N ASN A 513 -7.00 -0.85 -6.28
CA ASN A 513 -8.14 0.05 -6.03
C ASN A 513 -9.36 -0.27 -6.89
N ASP A 514 -9.26 -1.28 -7.78
CA ASP A 514 -10.35 -1.73 -8.64
C ASP A 514 -10.40 -3.27 -8.72
N PHE A 515 -11.26 -3.85 -7.88
CA PHE A 515 -11.61 -5.27 -7.86
C PHE A 515 -12.86 -5.54 -8.70
N GLY A 516 -13.44 -4.49 -9.28
CA GLY A 516 -14.65 -4.55 -10.11
C GLY A 516 -14.42 -5.11 -11.51
N SER A 517 -15.39 -4.89 -12.36
CA SER A 517 -15.44 -5.47 -13.71
C SER A 517 -14.32 -5.00 -14.64
N GLN A 518 -13.68 -3.84 -14.36
CA GLN A 518 -12.54 -3.32 -15.11
C GLN A 518 -11.20 -3.71 -14.47
N GLY A 519 -11.22 -4.20 -13.23
CA GLY A 519 -10.04 -4.64 -12.52
C GLY A 519 -9.43 -5.93 -13.08
N SER A 520 -8.14 -6.12 -12.78
CA SER A 520 -7.45 -7.37 -13.13
C SER A 520 -7.98 -8.54 -12.31
N PRO A 521 -8.17 -9.72 -12.91
CA PRO A 521 -8.46 -10.91 -12.13
C PRO A 521 -7.29 -11.27 -11.20
N PRO A 522 -7.55 -11.89 -10.05
CA PRO A 522 -6.50 -12.32 -9.14
C PRO A 522 -5.59 -13.36 -9.82
N THR A 523 -4.27 -13.22 -9.64
CA THR A 523 -3.28 -14.20 -10.14
C THR A 523 -3.42 -15.55 -9.44
N HIS A 524 -3.75 -15.52 -8.15
CA HIS A 524 -3.90 -16.69 -7.28
C HIS A 524 -5.26 -16.62 -6.55
N PRO A 525 -6.39 -16.85 -7.24
CA PRO A 525 -7.74 -16.65 -6.66
C PRO A 525 -7.99 -17.50 -5.42
N LYS A 526 -7.58 -18.77 -5.44
CA LYS A 526 -7.71 -19.67 -4.28
C LYS A 526 -6.90 -19.17 -3.07
N LEU A 527 -5.69 -18.65 -3.31
CA LEU A 527 -4.85 -18.09 -2.25
C LEU A 527 -5.48 -16.85 -1.63
N LEU A 528 -6.02 -15.96 -2.46
CA LEU A 528 -6.68 -14.74 -1.99
C LEU A 528 -7.87 -15.08 -1.08
N ASP A 529 -8.69 -16.03 -1.48
CA ASP A 529 -9.84 -16.48 -0.68
C ASP A 529 -9.40 -17.21 0.59
N TRP A 530 -8.42 -18.12 0.49
CA TRP A 530 -7.88 -18.82 1.65
C TRP A 530 -7.32 -17.86 2.70
N LEU A 531 -6.48 -16.90 2.28
CA LEU A 531 -5.92 -15.88 3.17
C LEU A 531 -7.00 -14.98 3.78
N SER A 532 -8.04 -14.65 3.02
CA SER A 532 -9.14 -13.81 3.50
C SER A 532 -9.94 -14.51 4.60
N VAL A 533 -10.23 -15.79 4.42
CA VAL A 533 -10.89 -16.61 5.45
C VAL A 533 -9.97 -16.80 6.66
N GLU A 534 -8.68 -17.10 6.43
CA GLU A 534 -7.67 -17.22 7.49
C GLU A 534 -7.57 -15.95 8.33
N PHE A 535 -7.61 -14.77 7.69
CA PHE A 535 -7.59 -13.49 8.36
C PHE A 535 -8.80 -13.29 9.27
N MET A 536 -10.01 -13.57 8.77
CA MET A 536 -11.25 -13.45 9.52
C MET A 536 -11.30 -14.43 10.72
N GLU A 537 -10.99 -15.70 10.48
CA GLU A 537 -11.03 -16.75 11.49
C GLU A 537 -9.96 -16.59 12.58
N ASN A 538 -8.81 -16.00 12.26
CA ASN A 538 -7.76 -15.66 13.24
C ASN A 538 -7.99 -14.34 13.98
N GLY A 539 -9.25 -13.85 14.01
CA GLY A 539 -9.65 -12.66 14.74
C GLY A 539 -9.18 -11.36 14.09
N TRP A 540 -9.06 -11.32 12.77
CA TRP A 540 -8.65 -10.15 12.02
C TRP A 540 -7.29 -9.57 12.43
N SER A 541 -6.37 -10.41 12.90
CA SER A 541 -5.02 -10.04 13.32
C SER A 541 -4.11 -9.84 12.14
N GLN A 542 -3.66 -8.60 11.91
CA GLN A 542 -2.70 -8.30 10.85
C GLN A 542 -1.33 -8.92 11.14
N LYS A 543 -0.89 -8.93 12.41
CA LYS A 543 0.38 -9.53 12.80
C LYS A 543 0.43 -11.02 12.52
N LYS A 544 -0.66 -11.76 12.78
CA LYS A 544 -0.73 -13.21 12.48
C LYS A 544 -0.60 -13.48 10.98
N ILE A 545 -1.27 -12.70 10.13
CA ILE A 545 -1.15 -12.86 8.68
C ILE A 545 0.26 -12.50 8.20
N LEU A 546 0.84 -11.40 8.66
CA LEU A 546 2.19 -11.04 8.30
C LEU A 546 3.20 -12.10 8.75
N ARG A 547 3.04 -12.64 9.97
CA ARG A 547 3.83 -13.76 10.46
C ARG A 547 3.76 -14.97 9.53
N LEU A 548 2.55 -15.33 9.10
CA LEU A 548 2.32 -16.42 8.16
C LEU A 548 3.03 -16.17 6.82
N LEU A 549 2.89 -14.97 6.27
CA LEU A 549 3.46 -14.61 4.97
C LEU A 549 4.98 -14.58 4.99
N VAL A 550 5.60 -13.95 5.98
CA VAL A 550 7.08 -13.82 6.03
C VAL A 550 7.77 -15.13 6.40
N ASN A 551 7.06 -16.10 6.98
CA ASN A 551 7.56 -17.45 7.26
C ASN A 551 7.37 -18.43 6.08
N SER A 552 6.71 -18.03 4.98
CA SER A 552 6.53 -18.88 3.80
C SER A 552 7.85 -19.09 3.04
N ALA A 553 7.98 -20.23 2.35
CA ALA A 553 9.07 -20.46 1.41
C ALA A 553 9.04 -19.43 0.27
N THR A 554 7.84 -19.02 -0.15
CA THR A 554 7.62 -17.97 -1.15
C THR A 554 8.30 -16.65 -0.78
N TYR A 555 8.19 -16.20 0.48
CA TYR A 555 8.83 -14.97 0.93
C TYR A 555 10.34 -15.13 1.10
N LYS A 556 10.79 -16.30 1.55
CA LYS A 556 12.21 -16.56 1.84
C LYS A 556 13.06 -16.78 0.58
N GLN A 557 12.47 -16.88 -0.62
CA GLN A 557 13.20 -17.04 -1.87
C GLN A 557 14.24 -15.94 -2.09
N ALA A 558 15.34 -16.30 -2.76
CA ALA A 558 16.30 -15.34 -3.29
C ALA A 558 15.70 -14.54 -4.46
N SER A 559 16.19 -13.32 -4.65
CA SER A 559 15.81 -12.41 -5.76
C SER A 559 16.61 -12.68 -7.05
N LEU A 560 17.36 -13.77 -7.10
CA LEU A 560 18.26 -14.12 -8.19
C LEU A 560 17.53 -14.18 -9.55
N ARG A 561 18.16 -13.57 -10.55
CA ARG A 561 17.73 -13.66 -11.95
C ARG A 561 18.48 -14.82 -12.64
N ASP A 562 17.85 -15.96 -12.71
CA ASP A 562 18.31 -17.10 -13.52
C ASP A 562 17.83 -16.95 -14.98
N LYS A 563 18.50 -17.63 -15.95
CA LYS A 563 18.11 -17.67 -17.37
C LYS A 563 16.67 -18.15 -17.65
N LYS A 564 15.99 -18.69 -16.63
CA LYS A 564 14.56 -19.07 -16.67
C LYS A 564 13.58 -17.89 -16.59
N ILE A 565 14.06 -16.68 -16.42
CA ILE A 565 13.26 -15.43 -16.34
C ILE A 565 12.41 -15.19 -17.57
N ASP A 566 12.84 -15.68 -18.73
CA ASP A 566 12.12 -15.49 -20.00
C ASP A 566 10.69 -16.05 -19.99
N LYS A 567 10.39 -17.01 -19.10
CA LYS A 567 9.06 -17.60 -18.96
C LYS A 567 8.09 -16.75 -18.12
N ASP A 568 8.60 -16.00 -17.11
CA ASP A 568 7.81 -15.12 -16.25
C ASP A 568 8.61 -13.84 -15.89
N PRO A 569 8.80 -12.94 -16.87
CA PRO A 569 9.60 -11.72 -16.66
C PRO A 569 9.01 -10.82 -15.59
N SER A 570 7.69 -10.80 -15.44
CA SER A 570 6.97 -10.00 -14.44
C SER A 570 6.93 -10.61 -13.05
N ASN A 571 7.43 -11.83 -12.89
CA ASN A 571 7.35 -12.64 -11.68
C ASN A 571 5.90 -12.81 -11.15
N LYS A 572 4.97 -13.03 -12.08
CA LYS A 572 3.56 -13.20 -11.79
C LYS A 572 3.29 -14.41 -10.90
N TRP A 573 4.07 -15.48 -11.09
CA TRP A 573 3.94 -16.76 -10.41
C TRP A 573 4.90 -16.93 -9.22
N LEU A 574 5.63 -15.86 -8.87
CA LEU A 574 6.47 -15.79 -7.67
C LEU A 574 7.52 -16.91 -7.58
N ALA A 575 8.15 -17.22 -8.71
CA ALA A 575 9.26 -18.19 -8.75
C ALA A 575 10.57 -17.63 -8.14
N ARG A 576 10.59 -16.36 -7.72
CA ARG A 576 11.68 -15.67 -7.02
C ARG A 576 11.12 -14.56 -6.15
N GLN A 577 11.91 -13.97 -5.25
CA GLN A 577 11.54 -12.73 -4.57
C GLN A 577 11.77 -11.53 -5.49
N ASN A 578 11.01 -10.46 -5.30
CA ASN A 578 11.19 -9.20 -6.01
C ASN A 578 12.13 -8.28 -5.24
N ARG A 579 13.09 -7.70 -5.96
CA ARG A 579 13.91 -6.60 -5.46
C ARG A 579 13.12 -5.30 -5.53
N LEU A 580 13.00 -4.57 -4.42
CA LEU A 580 12.15 -3.39 -4.32
C LEU A 580 12.94 -2.21 -3.76
N ARG A 581 12.86 -1.04 -4.42
CA ARG A 581 13.33 0.21 -3.85
C ARG A 581 12.51 0.52 -2.58
N LEU A 582 13.16 0.99 -1.54
CA LEU A 582 12.54 1.41 -0.29
C LEU A 582 11.61 2.61 -0.51
N ASP A 583 10.58 2.72 0.30
CA ASP A 583 9.71 3.89 0.34
C ASP A 583 10.49 5.12 0.83
N ALA A 584 10.06 6.32 0.45
CA ALA A 584 10.73 7.58 0.72
C ALA A 584 11.14 7.76 2.19
N GLU A 585 10.23 7.43 3.10
CA GLU A 585 10.48 7.54 4.55
C GLU A 585 11.59 6.57 5.00
N LEU A 586 11.62 5.37 4.42
CA LEU A 586 12.63 4.37 4.79
C LEU A 586 14.03 4.73 4.28
N VAL A 587 14.12 5.37 3.11
CA VAL A 587 15.42 5.86 2.59
C VAL A 587 16.08 6.78 3.62
N ARG A 588 15.30 7.72 4.19
CA ARG A 588 15.80 8.59 5.25
C ARG A 588 16.07 7.83 6.57
N ASP A 589 15.16 6.95 6.96
CA ASP A 589 15.27 6.21 8.23
C ASP A 589 16.48 5.26 8.25
N VAL A 590 16.78 4.60 7.10
CA VAL A 590 17.99 3.76 6.95
C VAL A 590 19.26 4.60 7.07
N ALA A 591 19.30 5.78 6.44
CA ALA A 591 20.44 6.68 6.54
C ALA A 591 20.62 7.23 7.96
N LEU A 592 19.54 7.56 8.68
CA LEU A 592 19.55 7.93 10.10
C LEU A 592 20.06 6.79 10.98
N ASN A 593 19.64 5.56 10.70
CA ASN A 593 20.10 4.38 11.46
C ASN A 593 21.61 4.12 11.23
N ALA A 594 22.08 4.18 9.99
CA ALA A 594 23.47 3.98 9.64
C ALA A 594 24.38 5.05 10.27
N SER A 595 23.94 6.32 10.27
CA SER A 595 24.67 7.44 10.87
C SER A 595 24.68 7.43 12.41
N GLY A 596 23.81 6.64 13.06
CA GLY A 596 23.65 6.62 14.51
C GLY A 596 22.81 7.78 15.08
N LEU A 597 22.19 8.59 14.22
CA LEU A 597 21.38 9.75 14.63
C LEU A 597 19.90 9.42 14.85
N LEU A 598 19.44 8.24 14.50
CA LEU A 598 18.01 7.88 14.58
C LEU A 598 17.48 8.04 16.01
N SER A 599 16.59 9.01 16.21
CA SER A 599 15.90 9.21 17.48
C SER A 599 14.84 8.13 17.72
N PRO A 600 14.81 7.47 18.89
CA PRO A 600 13.79 6.50 19.26
C PRO A 600 12.45 7.12 19.65
N LYS A 601 12.34 8.45 19.70
CA LYS A 601 11.14 9.17 20.16
C LYS A 601 9.95 8.94 19.24
N MET A 602 8.87 8.42 19.81
CA MET A 602 7.64 8.10 19.10
C MET A 602 6.51 9.07 19.43
N GLY A 603 5.60 9.25 18.46
CA GLY A 603 4.38 10.06 18.66
C GLY A 603 4.64 11.56 18.78
N GLY A 604 3.58 12.32 19.05
CA GLY A 604 3.65 13.79 19.23
C GLY A 604 3.62 14.56 17.90
N PRO A 605 3.79 15.90 17.96
CA PRO A 605 3.70 16.78 16.79
C PRO A 605 4.64 16.40 15.65
N GLY A 606 4.31 16.87 14.44
CA GLY A 606 5.19 16.75 13.27
C GLY A 606 6.50 17.53 13.48
N VAL A 607 7.59 17.01 12.89
CA VAL A 607 8.94 17.58 12.97
C VAL A 607 9.41 18.09 11.62
N PHE A 608 10.41 18.94 11.63
CA PHE A 608 10.92 19.65 10.46
C PHE A 608 12.39 19.28 10.24
N PRO A 609 12.68 18.18 9.52
CA PRO A 609 14.06 17.86 9.14
C PRO A 609 14.64 18.96 8.22
N PRO A 610 15.99 19.06 8.08
CA PRO A 610 16.61 20.00 7.14
C PRO A 610 16.11 19.78 5.71
N GLN A 611 16.02 20.83 4.91
CA GLN A 611 15.74 20.80 3.49
C GLN A 611 16.46 21.97 2.79
N PRO A 612 16.63 21.94 1.46
CA PRO A 612 17.21 23.04 0.72
C PRO A 612 16.42 24.34 0.90
N GLU A 613 17.14 25.47 0.87
CA GLU A 613 16.52 26.80 0.92
C GLU A 613 15.60 27.06 -0.27
N GLY A 614 14.60 27.92 -0.10
CA GLY A 614 13.64 28.30 -1.15
C GLY A 614 12.54 27.28 -1.43
N CYS A 615 12.60 26.06 -0.90
CA CYS A 615 11.56 25.04 -1.16
C CYS A 615 10.16 25.47 -0.71
N MET A 616 10.07 26.31 0.33
CA MET A 616 8.79 26.79 0.87
C MET A 616 8.22 28.00 0.12
N ASP A 617 8.98 28.56 -0.82
CA ASP A 617 8.55 29.68 -1.66
C ASP A 617 7.81 29.18 -2.93
N LEU A 618 7.79 27.88 -3.19
CA LEU A 618 7.13 27.25 -4.34
C LEU A 618 5.59 27.21 -4.23
N GLY A 619 5.03 27.36 -3.04
CA GLY A 619 3.59 27.41 -2.81
C GLY A 619 3.00 28.80 -3.07
N GLN A 620 1.67 28.86 -3.31
CA GLN A 620 0.96 30.14 -3.51
C GLN A 620 1.07 31.06 -2.28
N HIS A 621 1.15 30.49 -1.09
CA HIS A 621 1.40 31.19 0.16
C HIS A 621 2.70 30.69 0.78
N ARG A 622 3.63 31.62 1.02
CA ARG A 622 4.91 31.29 1.67
C ARG A 622 4.69 30.60 3.01
N LYS A 623 5.35 29.49 3.23
CA LYS A 623 5.33 28.73 4.48
C LYS A 623 6.65 28.89 5.21
N THR A 624 6.62 28.72 6.54
CA THR A 624 7.84 28.67 7.34
C THR A 624 8.28 27.23 7.53
N TRP A 625 9.57 26.98 7.32
CA TRP A 625 10.19 25.70 7.63
C TRP A 625 11.47 25.96 8.44
N SER A 626 11.33 25.89 9.76
CA SER A 626 12.49 25.99 10.66
C SER A 626 12.89 24.59 11.08
N PRO A 627 14.10 24.14 10.73
CA PRO A 627 14.56 22.82 11.13
C PRO A 627 14.42 22.61 12.63
N SER A 628 13.92 21.45 13.02
CA SER A 628 13.83 21.05 14.43
C SER A 628 15.23 20.92 15.05
N ASN A 629 15.32 21.10 16.36
CA ASN A 629 16.55 20.98 17.13
C ASN A 629 16.54 19.68 17.96
N GLY A 630 17.72 19.23 18.42
CA GLY A 630 17.88 18.07 19.28
C GLY A 630 17.33 16.79 18.65
N GLU A 631 16.75 15.92 19.46
CA GLU A 631 16.22 14.63 19.03
C GLU A 631 15.12 14.74 17.96
N ASP A 632 14.31 15.79 17.97
CA ASP A 632 13.22 15.96 17.02
C ASP A 632 13.71 16.17 15.57
N ARG A 633 14.97 16.63 15.37
CA ARG A 633 15.61 16.76 14.06
C ARG A 633 15.83 15.41 13.39
N TYR A 634 16.05 14.37 14.19
CA TYR A 634 16.47 13.03 13.76
C TYR A 634 15.38 11.96 13.94
N ARG A 635 14.17 12.37 14.16
CA ARG A 635 13.05 11.43 14.27
C ARG A 635 12.76 10.75 12.92
N ARG A 636 12.14 9.57 13.00
CA ARG A 636 11.69 8.82 11.82
C ARG A 636 10.86 9.71 10.88
N ALA A 637 11.01 9.46 9.58
CA ALA A 637 10.37 10.26 8.55
C ALA A 637 8.83 10.19 8.56
N VAL A 638 8.22 9.20 9.22
CA VAL A 638 6.77 9.16 9.46
C VAL A 638 6.27 10.34 10.27
N TYR A 639 7.14 11.00 11.02
CA TYR A 639 6.86 12.18 11.83
C TYR A 639 7.18 13.50 11.11
N THR A 640 7.76 13.48 9.91
CA THR A 640 8.01 14.69 9.11
C THR A 640 6.69 15.39 8.84
N TYR A 641 6.64 16.71 9.14
CA TYR A 641 5.48 17.54 8.89
C TYR A 641 5.09 17.53 7.41
N ARG A 642 3.82 17.29 7.10
CA ARG A 642 3.33 17.09 5.73
C ARG A 642 2.45 18.26 5.27
N TRP A 643 3.07 19.19 4.56
CA TRP A 643 2.34 20.15 3.73
C TRP A 643 1.86 19.46 2.44
N ARG A 644 0.63 19.75 2.00
CA ARG A 644 0.11 19.20 0.74
C ARG A 644 0.71 19.91 -0.47
N ASN A 645 0.73 21.24 -0.45
CA ASN A 645 1.20 22.01 -1.61
C ASN A 645 2.72 22.13 -1.68
N THR A 646 3.41 22.05 -0.55
CA THR A 646 4.88 22.13 -0.46
C THR A 646 5.43 20.96 0.37
N PRO A 647 5.31 19.72 -0.11
CA PRO A 647 5.84 18.56 0.59
C PRO A 647 7.37 18.61 0.67
N HIS A 648 7.96 17.98 1.69
CA HIS A 648 9.41 17.90 1.86
C HIS A 648 10.06 17.32 0.58
N PRO A 649 11.04 18.02 -0.05
CA PRO A 649 11.54 17.69 -1.39
C PRO A 649 12.16 16.30 -1.47
N ALA A 650 12.95 15.89 -0.47
CA ALA A 650 13.55 14.55 -0.46
C ALA A 650 12.48 13.44 -0.43
N LEU A 651 11.37 13.62 0.31
CA LEU A 651 10.28 12.63 0.30
C LEU A 651 9.57 12.60 -1.06
N LYS A 652 9.34 13.77 -1.69
CA LYS A 652 8.69 13.87 -3.00
C LYS A 652 9.53 13.21 -4.10
N VAL A 653 10.85 13.42 -4.09
CA VAL A 653 11.79 12.82 -5.05
C VAL A 653 11.77 11.29 -4.99
N PHE A 654 11.50 10.72 -3.82
CA PHE A 654 11.34 9.28 -3.61
C PHE A 654 9.89 8.78 -3.65
N ASP A 655 9.02 9.47 -4.42
CA ASP A 655 7.63 9.08 -4.71
C ASP A 655 6.70 9.02 -3.49
N ALA A 656 6.93 9.83 -2.46
CA ALA A 656 5.93 9.97 -1.39
C ALA A 656 4.65 10.61 -1.94
N PRO A 657 3.45 10.11 -1.58
CA PRO A 657 2.19 10.66 -2.07
C PRO A 657 1.94 12.07 -1.51
N ASP A 658 1.18 12.87 -2.25
CA ASP A 658 0.85 14.26 -1.89
C ASP A 658 -0.20 14.39 -0.78
N GLY A 659 -0.96 13.34 -0.51
CA GLY A 659 -2.07 13.35 0.47
C GLY A 659 -3.33 14.05 -0.03
N LEU A 660 -3.50 14.23 -1.34
CA LEU A 660 -4.71 14.82 -1.93
C LEU A 660 -5.81 13.77 -2.11
N SER A 661 -5.44 12.54 -2.45
CA SER A 661 -6.34 11.39 -2.59
C SER A 661 -5.78 10.16 -1.88
N ALA A 662 -6.59 9.11 -1.74
CA ALA A 662 -6.14 7.83 -1.19
C ALA A 662 -5.05 7.22 -2.11
N CYS A 663 -3.87 6.94 -1.54
CA CYS A 663 -2.80 6.29 -2.28
C CYS A 663 -2.79 4.80 -1.94
N THR A 664 -3.34 3.98 -2.82
CA THR A 664 -3.42 2.52 -2.67
C THR A 664 -2.15 1.81 -3.10
N ARG A 665 -1.35 2.46 -3.96
CA ARG A 665 -0.04 2.00 -4.42
C ARG A 665 0.86 3.19 -4.71
N ARG A 666 2.06 3.19 -4.13
CA ARG A 666 3.11 4.15 -4.48
C ARG A 666 3.82 3.72 -5.77
N LEU A 667 4.19 4.69 -6.57
CA LEU A 667 5.19 4.48 -7.61
C LEU A 667 6.54 4.14 -6.97
N ARG A 668 7.38 3.42 -7.69
CA ARG A 668 8.77 3.13 -7.33
C ARG A 668 9.63 3.45 -8.53
N SER A 669 9.85 4.75 -8.74
CA SER A 669 10.75 5.23 -9.79
C SER A 669 12.22 5.02 -9.38
N ASN A 670 13.10 4.99 -10.37
CA ASN A 670 14.54 5.06 -10.16
C ASN A 670 15.08 6.15 -11.10
N THR A 671 15.44 7.30 -10.54
CA THR A 671 15.82 8.48 -11.30
C THR A 671 17.17 9.03 -10.85
N PRO A 672 17.94 9.67 -11.75
CA PRO A 672 19.18 10.34 -11.37
C PRO A 672 19.01 11.39 -10.27
N LEU A 673 17.82 12.02 -10.20
CA LEU A 673 17.52 13.02 -9.17
C LEU A 673 17.53 12.43 -7.76
N GLN A 674 17.14 11.16 -7.62
CA GLN A 674 17.20 10.47 -6.31
C GLN A 674 18.65 10.31 -5.84
N ALA A 675 19.56 9.89 -6.71
CA ALA A 675 20.97 9.80 -6.40
C ALA A 675 21.58 11.18 -6.09
N LEU A 676 21.25 12.20 -6.86
CA LEU A 676 21.68 13.58 -6.62
C LEU A 676 21.17 14.12 -5.28
N THR A 677 19.93 13.81 -4.90
CA THR A 677 19.36 14.19 -3.60
C THR A 677 20.14 13.54 -2.46
N MET A 678 20.43 12.24 -2.53
CA MET A 678 21.20 11.58 -1.48
C MET A 678 22.64 12.09 -1.37
N MET A 679 23.19 12.60 -2.45
CA MET A 679 24.55 13.15 -2.43
C MET A 679 24.63 14.62 -2.01
N ASN A 680 23.59 15.44 -2.26
CA ASN A 680 23.72 16.89 -2.17
C ASN A 680 22.68 17.57 -1.27
N ASP A 681 21.60 16.87 -0.86
CA ASP A 681 20.62 17.45 0.03
C ASP A 681 21.24 17.66 1.44
N PRO A 682 21.06 18.86 2.07
CA PRO A 682 21.62 19.17 3.37
C PRO A 682 21.37 18.12 4.44
N ALA A 683 20.17 17.52 4.44
CA ALA A 683 19.86 16.46 5.39
C ALA A 683 20.77 15.22 5.20
N PHE A 684 21.01 14.80 3.95
CA PHE A 684 21.84 13.62 3.69
C PHE A 684 23.33 13.90 3.87
N ILE A 685 23.80 15.14 3.61
CA ILE A 685 25.18 15.54 3.91
C ILE A 685 25.42 15.47 5.43
N GLU A 686 24.48 15.95 6.24
CA GLU A 686 24.56 15.87 7.70
C GLU A 686 24.64 14.40 8.17
N LEU A 687 23.86 13.50 7.58
CA LEU A 687 23.89 12.07 7.89
C LEU A 687 25.24 11.44 7.45
N ALA A 688 25.81 11.86 6.33
CA ALA A 688 27.11 11.38 5.86
C ALA A 688 28.25 11.82 6.78
N MET A 689 28.23 13.07 7.27
CA MET A 689 29.21 13.56 8.26
C MET A 689 29.12 12.74 9.56
N SER A 690 27.91 12.48 10.03
CA SER A 690 27.74 11.67 11.26
C SER A 690 28.17 10.21 11.05
N LEU A 691 27.87 9.61 9.88
CA LEU A 691 28.38 8.27 9.55
C LEU A 691 29.90 8.26 9.50
N ALA A 692 30.54 9.24 8.86
CA ALA A 692 31.99 9.37 8.82
C ALA A 692 32.61 9.40 10.24
N ASN A 693 32.08 10.25 11.12
CA ASN A 693 32.52 10.30 12.52
C ASN A 693 32.33 8.94 13.22
N ARG A 694 31.22 8.27 13.00
CA ARG A 694 30.94 6.94 13.54
C ARG A 694 31.98 5.92 13.08
N LEU A 695 32.31 5.87 11.78
CA LEU A 695 33.31 4.96 11.22
C LEU A 695 34.71 5.22 11.79
N MET A 696 35.09 6.50 11.96
CA MET A 696 36.38 6.90 12.50
C MET A 696 36.51 6.58 13.99
N THR A 697 35.40 6.63 14.75
CA THR A 697 35.42 6.40 16.19
C THR A 697 35.26 4.93 16.59
N GLU A 698 34.49 4.15 15.81
CA GLU A 698 34.19 2.75 16.10
C GLU A 698 35.21 1.77 15.48
N ALA A 699 36.06 2.23 14.53
CA ALA A 699 37.05 1.38 13.87
C ALA A 699 38.43 2.09 13.69
N ASP A 700 39.50 1.34 13.86
CA ASP A 700 40.89 1.82 13.97
C ASP A 700 41.69 1.80 12.65
N SER A 701 41.20 1.16 11.60
CA SER A 701 41.86 1.05 10.31
C SER A 701 40.92 1.26 9.15
N ILE A 702 41.46 1.69 7.98
CA ILE A 702 40.67 1.93 6.75
C ILE A 702 39.81 0.69 6.41
N SER A 703 40.42 -0.51 6.43
CA SER A 703 39.70 -1.74 6.11
C SER A 703 38.55 -2.01 7.07
N LYS A 704 38.76 -1.87 8.39
CA LYS A 704 37.70 -2.09 9.39
C LYS A 704 36.59 -1.05 9.30
N ARG A 705 36.94 0.21 9.02
CA ARG A 705 35.94 1.28 8.78
C ARG A 705 35.07 0.97 7.57
N ILE A 706 35.65 0.50 6.46
CA ILE A 706 34.89 0.11 5.26
C ILE A 706 33.96 -1.07 5.60
N HIS A 707 34.47 -2.11 6.27
CA HIS A 707 33.64 -3.25 6.70
C HIS A 707 32.46 -2.80 7.57
N LEU A 708 32.71 -1.94 8.56
CA LEU A 708 31.67 -1.37 9.41
C LEU A 708 30.64 -0.56 8.58
N GLY A 709 31.11 0.26 7.63
CA GLY A 709 30.24 1.03 6.74
C GLY A 709 29.28 0.14 5.93
N PHE A 710 29.81 -0.95 5.36
CA PHE A 710 28.97 -1.93 4.65
C PHE A 710 27.98 -2.65 5.60
N GLN A 711 28.41 -3.02 6.80
CA GLN A 711 27.52 -3.63 7.79
C GLN A 711 26.38 -2.68 8.20
N LEU A 712 26.68 -1.39 8.38
CA LEU A 712 25.70 -0.38 8.76
C LEU A 712 24.71 -0.02 7.65
N CYS A 713 25.19 0.08 6.40
CA CYS A 713 24.38 0.52 5.26
C CYS A 713 23.65 -0.64 4.58
N VAL A 714 24.31 -1.78 4.36
CA VAL A 714 23.80 -2.88 3.53
C VAL A 714 23.76 -4.24 4.23
N ASN A 715 24.18 -4.32 5.50
CA ASN A 715 24.15 -5.52 6.36
C ASN A 715 24.94 -6.73 5.79
N ARG A 716 26.02 -6.48 5.07
CA ARG A 716 27.00 -7.48 4.60
C ARG A 716 28.41 -6.93 4.63
N SER A 717 29.39 -7.79 4.47
CA SER A 717 30.77 -7.36 4.24
C SER A 717 30.99 -6.91 2.80
N PRO A 718 31.96 -5.98 2.54
CA PRO A 718 32.37 -5.67 1.18
C PRO A 718 33.08 -6.87 0.54
N ASN A 719 32.97 -7.01 -0.77
CA ASN A 719 33.86 -7.89 -1.52
C ASN A 719 35.24 -7.23 -1.75
N SER A 720 36.18 -7.96 -2.34
CA SER A 720 37.56 -7.46 -2.55
C SER A 720 37.61 -6.23 -3.44
N GLU A 721 36.78 -6.14 -4.48
CA GLU A 721 36.74 -5.01 -5.41
C GLU A 721 36.13 -3.77 -4.73
N GLU A 722 35.01 -3.93 -4.02
CA GLU A 722 34.40 -2.85 -3.24
C GLU A 722 35.34 -2.30 -2.18
N LEU A 723 36.05 -3.19 -1.45
CA LEU A 723 37.05 -2.79 -0.45
C LEU A 723 38.17 -1.97 -1.11
N HIS A 724 38.70 -2.42 -2.25
CA HIS A 724 39.74 -1.72 -3.01
C HIS A 724 39.27 -0.34 -3.51
N LEU A 725 38.06 -0.27 -4.11
CA LEU A 725 37.53 0.97 -4.66
C LEU A 725 37.29 2.03 -3.58
N ILE A 726 36.69 1.65 -2.44
CA ILE A 726 36.46 2.60 -1.34
C ILE A 726 37.79 3.00 -0.67
N THR A 727 38.76 2.09 -0.53
CA THR A 727 40.10 2.44 -0.02
C THR A 727 40.75 3.50 -0.89
N LYS A 728 40.78 3.28 -2.23
CA LYS A 728 41.30 4.23 -3.21
C LYS A 728 40.58 5.59 -3.15
N LEU A 729 39.28 5.58 -3.01
CA LEU A 729 38.50 6.82 -2.87
C LEU A 729 38.90 7.60 -1.61
N VAL A 730 39.00 6.93 -0.47
CA VAL A 730 39.41 7.58 0.81
C VAL A 730 40.81 8.16 0.70
N GLU A 731 41.79 7.40 0.15
CA GLU A 731 43.18 7.87 -0.02
C GLU A 731 43.26 9.07 -0.98
N GLN A 732 42.54 9.05 -2.09
CA GLN A 732 42.45 10.14 -3.05
C GLN A 732 41.86 11.40 -2.41
N GLN A 733 40.70 11.25 -1.75
CA GLN A 733 40.01 12.37 -1.12
C GLN A 733 40.83 12.93 0.09
N PHE A 734 41.53 12.07 0.84
CA PHE A 734 42.41 12.53 1.90
C PHE A 734 43.56 13.41 1.37
N LYS A 735 44.17 13.02 0.25
CA LYS A 735 45.18 13.82 -0.43
C LYS A 735 44.61 15.18 -0.87
N GLU A 736 43.47 15.18 -1.56
CA GLU A 736 42.83 16.38 -2.06
C GLU A 736 42.48 17.36 -0.93
N PHE A 737 41.81 16.91 0.12
CA PHE A 737 41.47 17.74 1.28
C PHE A 737 42.68 18.17 2.13
N SER A 738 43.82 17.45 2.06
CA SER A 738 45.08 17.89 2.67
C SER A 738 45.70 19.06 1.89
N GLU A 739 45.49 19.12 0.57
CA GLU A 739 45.93 20.23 -0.28
C GLU A 739 44.94 21.42 -0.23
N HIS A 740 43.60 21.18 -0.02
CA HIS A 740 42.54 22.19 0.05
C HIS A 740 42.03 22.38 1.50
N VAL A 741 42.89 22.86 2.38
CA VAL A 741 42.64 23.00 3.84
C VAL A 741 41.41 23.87 4.15
N SER A 742 41.11 24.89 3.34
CA SER A 742 39.91 25.75 3.51
C SER A 742 38.61 24.98 3.37
N GLU A 743 38.56 24.04 2.44
CA GLU A 743 37.36 23.23 2.20
C GLU A 743 37.14 22.21 3.31
N SER A 744 38.22 21.55 3.77
CA SER A 744 38.13 20.63 4.90
C SER A 744 37.68 21.33 6.19
N LYS A 745 38.16 22.56 6.43
CA LYS A 745 37.71 23.39 7.58
C LYS A 745 36.22 23.74 7.47
N ALA A 746 35.76 24.19 6.32
CA ALA A 746 34.36 24.53 6.10
C ALA A 746 33.45 23.31 6.36
N LEU A 747 33.86 22.11 5.98
CA LEU A 747 33.08 20.90 6.20
C LEU A 747 33.04 20.55 7.70
N VAL A 748 34.17 20.70 8.42
CA VAL A 748 34.25 20.49 9.88
C VAL A 748 33.41 21.51 10.62
N GLU A 749 33.42 22.77 10.21
CA GLU A 749 32.58 23.82 10.79
C GLU A 749 31.09 23.47 10.66
N GLN A 750 30.66 23.00 9.46
CA GLN A 750 29.29 22.51 9.28
C GLN A 750 28.99 21.33 10.20
N ALA A 751 29.89 20.37 10.34
CA ALA A 751 29.74 19.23 11.23
C ALA A 751 29.58 19.65 12.70
N THR A 752 30.27 20.70 13.16
CA THR A 752 30.18 21.19 14.55
C THR A 752 28.86 21.88 14.86
N MET A 753 28.12 22.34 13.85
CA MET A 753 26.78 22.91 13.99
C MET A 753 25.69 21.86 14.15
N ILE A 754 25.98 20.57 13.96
CA ILE A 754 25.08 19.44 14.17
C ILE A 754 24.88 19.22 15.67
N ASP A 755 23.65 19.15 16.16
CA ASP A 755 23.30 19.03 17.59
C ASP A 755 23.93 17.82 18.32
N GLN A 756 24.40 16.84 17.60
CA GLN A 756 25.13 15.66 18.10
C GLN A 756 26.53 15.59 17.49
N ALA A 757 27.16 16.75 17.36
CA ALA A 757 28.47 16.91 16.73
C ALA A 757 29.55 15.98 17.30
N PRO A 758 30.48 15.54 16.44
CA PRO A 758 31.68 14.82 16.92
C PRO A 758 32.43 15.67 17.91
N ARG A 759 32.68 15.12 19.09
CA ARG A 759 33.29 15.87 20.21
C ARG A 759 34.74 16.34 19.98
N LYS A 760 35.50 15.73 19.05
CA LYS A 760 36.83 16.19 18.57
C LYS A 760 37.14 15.57 17.20
N ILE A 761 37.20 16.37 16.18
CA ILE A 761 37.79 16.02 14.89
C ILE A 761 39.27 16.37 14.98
N HIS A 762 40.16 15.36 15.04
CA HIS A 762 41.59 15.53 15.17
C HIS A 762 42.30 15.80 13.83
N ASN A 763 41.72 15.32 12.72
CA ASN A 763 42.28 15.49 11.38
C ASN A 763 41.12 15.88 10.43
N GLU A 764 41.11 17.14 10.01
CA GLU A 764 40.06 17.73 9.19
C GLU A 764 40.00 17.08 7.80
N ALA A 765 41.18 16.83 7.18
CA ALA A 765 41.26 16.20 5.86
C ALA A 765 40.78 14.73 5.90
N GLU A 766 41.14 13.98 6.98
CA GLU A 766 40.68 12.60 7.14
C GLU A 766 39.14 12.54 7.32
N PHE A 767 38.60 13.42 8.17
CA PHE A 767 37.14 13.51 8.36
C PHE A 767 36.40 13.84 7.05
N SER A 768 36.95 14.79 6.27
CA SER A 768 36.38 15.17 4.99
C SER A 768 36.41 14.00 3.98
N ALA A 769 37.53 13.28 3.92
CA ALA A 769 37.64 12.09 3.06
C ALA A 769 36.64 11.00 3.44
N TRP A 770 36.48 10.72 4.74
CA TRP A 770 35.48 9.76 5.21
C TRP A 770 34.04 10.24 5.00
N THR A 771 33.78 11.55 5.01
CA THR A 771 32.48 12.11 4.66
C THR A 771 32.15 11.81 3.19
N MET A 772 33.11 11.93 2.27
CA MET A 772 32.91 11.57 0.86
C MET A 772 32.63 10.05 0.70
N ALA A 773 33.39 9.20 1.41
CA ALA A 773 33.12 7.77 1.41
C ALA A 773 31.73 7.42 1.99
N ALA A 774 31.33 8.09 3.07
CA ALA A 774 30.02 7.90 3.69
C ALA A 774 28.87 8.31 2.73
N ARG A 775 29.03 9.40 1.95
CA ARG A 775 28.06 9.77 0.89
C ARG A 775 27.90 8.66 -0.14
N VAL A 776 28.99 8.02 -0.55
CA VAL A 776 28.94 6.89 -1.49
C VAL A 776 28.21 5.70 -0.87
N LEU A 777 28.58 5.33 0.39
CA LEU A 777 27.95 4.19 1.09
C LEU A 777 26.44 4.39 1.28
N LEU A 778 26.00 5.59 1.65
CA LEU A 778 24.57 5.90 1.77
C LEU A 778 23.83 5.87 0.43
N ASN A 779 24.51 6.14 -0.68
CA ASN A 779 23.95 6.18 -2.03
C ASN A 779 24.09 4.87 -2.81
N LEU A 780 24.63 3.81 -2.19
CA LEU A 780 24.62 2.48 -2.81
C LEU A 780 23.18 2.03 -3.09
N ASP A 781 22.96 1.43 -4.25
CA ASP A 781 21.66 0.89 -4.61
C ASP A 781 21.11 -0.10 -3.56
N GLU A 782 21.97 -0.93 -2.96
CA GLU A 782 21.60 -1.85 -1.89
C GLU A 782 21.17 -1.14 -0.59
N THR A 783 21.68 0.08 -0.32
CA THR A 783 21.27 0.86 0.86
C THR A 783 19.79 1.24 0.76
N ILE A 784 19.32 1.60 -0.44
CA ILE A 784 17.97 2.06 -0.70
C ILE A 784 17.06 0.99 -1.30
N THR A 785 17.51 -0.25 -1.36
CA THR A 785 16.79 -1.36 -1.94
C THR A 785 16.67 -2.50 -0.92
N ARG A 786 15.57 -3.22 -1.02
CA ARG A 786 15.32 -4.45 -0.25
C ARG A 786 15.28 -5.62 -1.26
N GLU A 787 16.11 -6.63 -1.06
CA GLU A 787 16.14 -7.88 -1.82
C GLU A 787 15.18 -8.92 -1.29
#